data_788db85bcc6f68f242caba2c5e9bdc4c
#
_entry.id   788db85bcc6f68f242caba2c5e9bdc4c
#
_cell.length_a   1.000
_cell.length_b   1.000
_cell.length_c   1.000
_cell.angle_alpha   90.00
_cell.angle_beta   90.00
_cell.angle_gamma   90.00
#
_symmetry.space_group_name_H-M   'P 1'
#
loop_
_entity.id
_entity.type
_entity.pdbx_description
1 polymer ?
#
loop_
_entity_poly.entity_id
_entity_poly.type
_entity_poly.pdbx_seq_one_letter_code
_entity_poly.pdbx_strand_id
1 'polypeptide(L)'
;TASTRGNIYDRNGNVLAYNELAYDVTIQDTGAYKTDAQWNTMLYDLVSILNKHGESAQTSLELTLDHDGNVVYTSETQSGRKRFLRDYYGLKNVDEMDDSDGKYPSDISAPDLLERMKKEYHLTLGDDKNRDGRPLDKDGNPIDVSDEVALQIVGIRYTMRFTAFQKYESTTIATDISDETVADILEHAADLVGVNIQESTIRVYNESIYFAPIIGYTGKVTSERLEELKTVNDDYELNDVVGRTGIESSMELELKGKKGSQTAYVDNVGRILSVTGEVAPVAGNDIWLTLDLNLQKGIYHILEKQLAGVLLKTIVNQDEKDIAYIDSSSIKIPIKKAYFQLINNNVLSIDNFASEEASDVEQQIYQKYESSRVRIEQELRGELQSENATPMNALSEEMQAYMQYIYSYLSSSNKAIVQRDAIDTSSDMYQAWKNGTISLREYLYYGIANNWIDTTKLDIQSRYSNADDVFTALLDDCFRDLEQDPAFEKLIYQYLINNNVVTGRELCMALYSQNVLAYDENEVNLLRVSGEEYAYQFLMNKIRNIEITPAQLALDPCTASCVVTSAKTGEVLALVSYPSYDNNRISDSTYFAQLNADQSLPLRNNATQTLKAPGSTFKPITAIAGLEEGAITLSDMINCTGIYEEVSNPIRCWKYPGFHGPLNVVGGIENSCNYFFSEVAHRLSTETDGSYKPEKGLETLKKYATMFGLDRTSGIEISEATPSISDTDPERSSMGQGTHQFASVQLARYVTALANRGTVYDLSLIDKETDSQGNLVKDYSPAVASTLDFQTSTWDAVQQGMRQVVTNSSTKRVFDGLDVHVAGKTGTAQESQKRGNHAFFISFAPYENPEISVTVSIPNGYSSSNAAMVAKHVYRYFYGYASLDDILNSGALDASNERINGD
;
A
#
# COMPACT_ATOMS: atom_id res chain seq x y z
N THR A 1 -19.08 30.57 -0.64
CA THR A 1 -17.96 30.54 0.31
C THR A 1 -17.89 29.16 0.90
N ALA A 2 -16.72 28.52 0.86
CA ALA A 2 -16.52 27.21 1.46
C ALA A 2 -16.71 27.23 2.97
N SER A 3 -17.19 26.10 3.53
CA SER A 3 -17.26 25.89 4.98
C SER A 3 -15.93 25.37 5.51
N THR A 4 -15.66 25.62 6.78
CA THR A 4 -14.54 24.98 7.47
C THR A 4 -14.88 23.51 7.79
N ARG A 5 -14.01 22.60 7.41
CA ARG A 5 -14.18 21.17 7.70
C ARG A 5 -14.00 20.91 9.19
N GLY A 6 -14.80 20.02 9.78
CA GLY A 6 -14.71 19.64 11.19
C GLY A 6 -13.37 18.97 11.52
N ASN A 7 -12.97 19.06 12.77
CA ASN A 7 -11.74 18.44 13.28
C ASN A 7 -11.97 16.96 13.59
N ILE A 8 -10.88 16.20 13.68
CA ILE A 8 -10.90 14.81 14.13
C ILE A 8 -10.01 14.71 15.38
N TYR A 9 -10.58 14.14 16.43
CA TYR A 9 -9.92 13.95 17.73
C TYR A 9 -9.79 12.46 18.07
N ASP A 10 -8.77 12.12 18.87
CA ASP A 10 -8.77 10.84 19.56
C ASP A 10 -9.76 10.85 20.74
N ARG A 11 -9.87 9.74 21.45
CA ARG A 11 -10.79 9.61 22.60
C ARG A 11 -10.50 10.57 23.76
N ASN A 12 -9.27 11.08 23.85
CA ASN A 12 -8.80 11.96 24.93
C ASN A 12 -8.79 13.44 24.53
N GLY A 13 -9.23 13.78 23.32
CA GLY A 13 -9.27 15.15 22.82
C GLY A 13 -7.97 15.62 22.15
N ASN A 14 -7.05 14.72 21.86
CA ASN A 14 -5.88 15.06 21.06
C ASN A 14 -6.30 15.30 19.61
N VAL A 15 -5.92 16.43 19.05
CA VAL A 15 -6.26 16.81 17.68
C VAL A 15 -5.46 15.97 16.69
N LEU A 16 -6.16 15.19 15.87
CA LEU A 16 -5.55 14.34 14.84
C LEU A 16 -5.65 14.93 13.43
N ALA A 17 -6.73 15.66 13.15
CA ALA A 17 -6.91 16.40 11.90
C ALA A 17 -7.57 17.74 12.17
N TYR A 18 -7.04 18.77 11.56
CA TYR A 18 -7.54 20.14 11.71
C TYR A 18 -7.22 20.96 10.45
N ASN A 19 -7.63 22.22 10.43
CA ASN A 19 -7.40 23.09 9.29
C ASN A 19 -6.49 24.24 9.70
N GLU A 20 -5.50 24.54 8.87
CA GLU A 20 -4.67 25.74 8.98
C GLU A 20 -5.10 26.76 7.92
N LEU A 21 -4.97 28.03 8.25
CA LEU A 21 -5.17 29.11 7.30
C LEU A 21 -4.13 29.00 6.17
N ALA A 22 -4.61 29.10 4.96
CA ALA A 22 -3.80 29.11 3.76
C ALA A 22 -4.28 30.20 2.82
N TYR A 23 -3.51 30.49 1.81
CA TYR A 23 -3.85 31.42 0.77
C TYR A 23 -3.79 30.72 -0.58
N ASP A 24 -4.83 30.95 -1.37
CA ASP A 24 -4.95 30.45 -2.72
C ASP A 24 -4.88 31.60 -3.72
N VAL A 25 -4.28 31.33 -4.89
CA VAL A 25 -4.34 32.23 -6.03
C VAL A 25 -5.50 31.85 -6.91
N THR A 26 -6.36 32.82 -7.17
CA THR A 26 -7.50 32.66 -8.08
C THR A 26 -7.38 33.64 -9.24
N ILE A 27 -7.89 33.25 -10.41
CA ILE A 27 -8.00 34.11 -11.59
C ILE A 27 -9.46 34.22 -12.01
N GLN A 28 -9.86 35.46 -12.33
CA GLN A 28 -11.15 35.74 -12.90
C GLN A 28 -10.99 36.47 -14.25
N ASP A 29 -11.76 36.09 -15.26
CA ASP A 29 -11.80 36.82 -16.53
C ASP A 29 -12.63 38.10 -16.36
N THR A 30 -11.96 39.21 -16.07
CA THR A 30 -12.57 40.54 -15.94
C THR A 30 -12.84 41.20 -17.27
N GLY A 31 -12.45 40.59 -18.39
CA GLY A 31 -12.50 41.18 -19.71
C GLY A 31 -11.46 42.31 -19.93
N ALA A 32 -10.47 42.45 -19.06
CA ALA A 32 -9.39 43.44 -19.19
C ALA A 32 -8.47 43.11 -20.38
N TYR A 33 -8.17 41.85 -20.56
CA TYR A 33 -7.28 41.38 -21.62
C TYR A 33 -8.07 41.06 -22.90
N LYS A 34 -7.66 41.63 -24.02
CA LYS A 34 -8.34 41.51 -25.32
C LYS A 34 -7.65 40.57 -26.30
N THR A 35 -6.37 40.30 -26.07
CA THR A 35 -5.54 39.48 -26.95
C THR A 35 -4.85 38.36 -26.16
N ASP A 36 -4.49 37.28 -26.87
CA ASP A 36 -3.75 36.20 -26.26
C ASP A 36 -2.37 36.67 -25.75
N ALA A 37 -1.71 37.59 -26.43
CA ALA A 37 -0.46 38.18 -25.96
C ALA A 37 -0.62 38.86 -24.59
N GLN A 38 -1.69 39.60 -24.37
CA GLN A 38 -1.98 40.24 -23.07
C GLN A 38 -2.24 39.18 -21.98
N TRP A 39 -3.05 38.17 -22.28
CA TRP A 39 -3.33 37.08 -21.37
C TRP A 39 -2.07 36.30 -21.02
N ASN A 40 -1.30 35.92 -22.03
CA ASN A 40 -0.11 35.10 -21.83
C ASN A 40 1.03 35.90 -21.16
N THR A 41 1.11 37.22 -21.35
CA THR A 41 2.04 38.07 -20.58
C THR A 41 1.72 38.08 -19.12
N MET A 42 0.45 38.36 -18.77
CA MET A 42 0.01 38.35 -17.38
C MET A 42 0.25 36.96 -16.74
N LEU A 43 -0.07 35.86 -17.43
CA LEU A 43 0.16 34.52 -16.92
C LEU A 43 1.64 34.18 -16.80
N TYR A 44 2.48 34.67 -17.72
CA TYR A 44 3.92 34.53 -17.63
C TYR A 44 4.48 35.21 -16.38
N ASP A 45 4.02 36.45 -16.11
CA ASP A 45 4.45 37.19 -14.92
C ASP A 45 4.02 36.48 -13.64
N LEU A 46 2.76 35.99 -13.59
CA LEU A 46 2.25 35.24 -12.46
C LEU A 46 3.02 33.92 -12.23
N VAL A 47 3.22 33.14 -13.30
CA VAL A 47 4.00 31.88 -13.24
C VAL A 47 5.44 32.16 -12.81
N SER A 48 6.03 33.26 -13.28
CA SER A 48 7.38 33.67 -12.89
C SER A 48 7.47 33.98 -11.38
N ILE A 49 6.44 34.61 -10.81
CA ILE A 49 6.37 34.86 -9.37
C ILE A 49 6.25 33.52 -8.61
N LEU A 50 5.37 32.63 -9.01
CA LEU A 50 5.21 31.31 -8.38
C LEU A 50 6.52 30.52 -8.41
N ASN A 51 7.13 30.40 -9.58
CA ASN A 51 8.38 29.66 -9.75
C ASN A 51 9.56 30.27 -8.94
N LYS A 52 9.62 31.60 -8.83
CA LYS A 52 10.63 32.30 -8.01
C LYS A 52 10.60 31.84 -6.56
N HIS A 53 9.45 31.51 -6.02
CA HIS A 53 9.27 31.04 -4.64
C HIS A 53 9.19 29.50 -4.53
N GLY A 54 9.50 28.78 -5.63
CA GLY A 54 9.49 27.31 -5.62
C GLY A 54 8.09 26.71 -5.71
N GLU A 55 7.10 27.50 -6.08
CA GLU A 55 5.71 27.09 -6.25
C GLU A 55 5.36 26.99 -7.72
N SER A 56 4.26 26.32 -8.04
CA SER A 56 3.79 26.15 -9.41
C SER A 56 2.28 26.17 -9.52
N ALA A 57 1.77 26.50 -10.70
CA ALA A 57 0.35 26.46 -10.96
C ALA A 57 -0.19 25.02 -10.89
N GLN A 58 -1.27 24.86 -10.15
CA GLN A 58 -2.02 23.61 -10.03
C GLN A 58 -3.20 23.64 -10.99
N THR A 59 -3.14 22.85 -12.03
CA THR A 59 -4.10 22.91 -13.13
C THR A 59 -4.75 21.55 -13.36
N SER A 60 -5.82 21.53 -14.16
CA SER A 60 -6.49 20.30 -14.59
C SER A 60 -5.80 19.63 -15.79
N LEU A 61 -4.65 20.13 -16.20
CA LEU A 61 -3.86 19.56 -17.29
C LEU A 61 -3.19 18.27 -16.83
N GLU A 62 -3.40 17.18 -17.55
CA GLU A 62 -2.78 15.87 -17.25
C GLU A 62 -1.48 15.67 -18.04
N LEU A 63 -0.66 16.70 -18.13
CA LEU A 63 0.71 16.69 -18.67
C LEU A 63 1.67 17.22 -17.61
N THR A 64 2.85 16.63 -17.55
CA THR A 64 3.94 17.03 -16.64
C THR A 64 5.30 16.81 -17.31
N LEU A 65 6.36 17.25 -16.66
CA LEU A 65 7.73 16.85 -17.01
C LEU A 65 8.14 15.62 -16.19
N ASP A 66 8.83 14.69 -16.84
CA ASP A 66 9.51 13.61 -16.14
C ASP A 66 10.84 14.10 -15.57
N HIS A 67 11.58 13.19 -14.91
CA HIS A 67 12.88 13.48 -14.32
C HIS A 67 13.90 14.03 -15.33
N ASP A 68 13.81 13.62 -16.59
CA ASP A 68 14.73 14.02 -17.66
C ASP A 68 14.27 15.29 -18.39
N GLY A 69 13.17 15.89 -17.93
CA GLY A 69 12.61 17.10 -18.52
C GLY A 69 11.76 16.85 -19.76
N ASN A 70 11.37 15.61 -20.05
CA ASN A 70 10.48 15.29 -21.15
C ASN A 70 9.03 15.47 -20.74
N VAL A 71 8.21 15.91 -21.69
CA VAL A 71 6.76 16.04 -21.48
C VAL A 71 6.11 14.66 -21.50
N VAL A 72 5.42 14.30 -20.45
CA VAL A 72 4.73 13.01 -20.28
C VAL A 72 3.30 13.20 -19.77
N TYR A 73 2.45 12.19 -20.00
CA TYR A 73 1.13 12.16 -19.36
C TYR A 73 1.25 11.85 -17.89
N THR A 74 0.50 12.56 -17.06
CA THR A 74 0.39 12.28 -15.62
C THR A 74 -0.28 10.92 -15.36
N SER A 75 -1.25 10.54 -16.21
CA SER A 75 -1.92 9.24 -16.09
C SER A 75 -1.06 8.12 -16.71
N GLU A 76 -0.74 7.11 -15.91
CA GLU A 76 -0.01 5.92 -16.36
C GLU A 76 -0.89 4.97 -17.20
N THR A 77 -2.21 5.01 -17.00
CA THR A 77 -3.13 4.10 -17.68
C THR A 77 -3.63 4.66 -19.00
N GLN A 78 -3.75 3.80 -20.01
CA GLN A 78 -4.33 4.17 -21.29
C GLN A 78 -5.78 4.67 -21.15
N SER A 79 -6.55 4.08 -20.25
CA SER A 79 -7.93 4.50 -19.97
C SER A 79 -8.00 5.90 -19.37
N GLY A 80 -7.08 6.26 -18.47
CA GLY A 80 -6.97 7.60 -17.91
C GLY A 80 -6.62 8.63 -18.98
N ARG A 81 -5.60 8.35 -19.80
CA ARG A 81 -5.19 9.22 -20.92
C ARG A 81 -6.33 9.47 -21.91
N LYS A 82 -7.08 8.43 -22.26
CA LYS A 82 -8.23 8.56 -23.16
C LYS A 82 -9.34 9.41 -22.57
N ARG A 83 -9.60 9.32 -21.26
CA ARG A 83 -10.58 10.20 -20.59
C ARG A 83 -10.15 11.66 -20.61
N PHE A 84 -8.89 11.94 -20.28
CA PHE A 84 -8.36 13.29 -20.36
C PHE A 84 -8.44 13.85 -21.80
N LEU A 85 -8.05 13.07 -22.81
CA LEU A 85 -8.13 13.48 -24.21
C LEU A 85 -9.57 13.73 -24.66
N ARG A 86 -10.52 12.91 -24.26
CA ARG A 86 -11.96 13.14 -24.48
C ARG A 86 -12.37 14.51 -23.95
N ASP A 87 -11.99 14.83 -22.71
CA ASP A 87 -12.36 16.09 -22.05
C ASP A 87 -11.65 17.29 -22.71
N TYR A 88 -10.39 17.11 -23.08
CA TYR A 88 -9.64 18.12 -23.85
C TYR A 88 -10.30 18.42 -25.19
N TYR A 89 -10.69 17.40 -25.93
CA TYR A 89 -11.38 17.55 -27.22
C TYR A 89 -12.83 18.03 -27.10
N GLY A 90 -13.40 18.00 -25.90
CA GLY A 90 -14.79 18.37 -25.64
C GLY A 90 -15.79 17.34 -26.18
N LEU A 91 -15.40 16.07 -26.22
CA LEU A 91 -16.22 14.97 -26.69
C LEU A 91 -17.07 14.38 -25.53
N LYS A 92 -18.19 13.75 -25.89
CA LYS A 92 -19.07 13.10 -24.90
C LYS A 92 -18.56 11.72 -24.51
N ASN A 93 -18.05 10.96 -25.47
CA ASN A 93 -17.61 9.59 -25.29
C ASN A 93 -16.19 9.39 -25.82
N VAL A 94 -15.47 8.44 -25.23
CA VAL A 94 -14.11 8.06 -25.68
C VAL A 94 -14.12 7.48 -27.09
N ASP A 95 -15.20 6.81 -27.47
CA ASP A 95 -15.37 6.17 -28.79
C ASP A 95 -15.51 7.17 -29.94
N GLU A 96 -15.72 8.46 -29.64
CA GLU A 96 -15.77 9.54 -30.64
C GLU A 96 -14.37 9.99 -31.13
N MET A 97 -13.30 9.49 -30.48
CA MET A 97 -11.94 9.69 -30.91
C MET A 97 -11.59 8.70 -32.05
N ASP A 98 -10.59 9.06 -32.84
CA ASP A 98 -10.09 8.22 -33.94
C ASP A 98 -11.10 8.05 -35.11
N ASP A 99 -12.14 8.87 -35.15
CA ASP A 99 -13.03 8.96 -36.34
C ASP A 99 -12.29 9.48 -37.56
N SER A 100 -12.85 9.22 -38.73
CA SER A 100 -12.26 9.22 -40.10
C SER A 100 -11.40 10.43 -40.51
N ASP A 101 -11.38 11.50 -39.76
CA ASP A 101 -10.70 12.74 -40.13
C ASP A 101 -9.40 13.02 -39.36
N GLY A 102 -8.99 12.12 -38.43
CA GLY A 102 -7.77 12.30 -37.59
C GLY A 102 -7.75 13.57 -36.74
N LYS A 103 -8.91 14.18 -36.53
CA LYS A 103 -9.04 15.42 -35.77
C LYS A 103 -8.85 15.24 -34.28
N TYR A 104 -9.21 14.08 -33.77
CA TYR A 104 -9.22 13.72 -32.33
C TYR A 104 -8.44 12.42 -32.09
N PRO A 105 -7.11 12.40 -32.32
CA PRO A 105 -6.31 11.18 -32.12
C PRO A 105 -6.26 10.77 -30.66
N SER A 106 -6.52 9.50 -30.38
CA SER A 106 -6.43 8.93 -29.02
C SER A 106 -5.02 8.49 -28.64
N ASP A 107 -4.09 8.47 -29.61
CA ASP A 107 -2.71 8.03 -29.49
C ASP A 107 -1.68 9.18 -29.59
N ILE A 108 -2.14 10.42 -29.55
CA ILE A 108 -1.24 11.59 -29.59
C ILE A 108 -0.22 11.52 -28.47
N SER A 109 1.06 11.77 -28.80
CA SER A 109 2.11 11.81 -27.77
C SER A 109 1.95 13.04 -26.87
N ALA A 110 2.45 12.97 -25.63
CA ALA A 110 2.38 14.10 -24.71
C ALA A 110 3.11 15.35 -25.24
N PRO A 111 4.31 15.25 -25.83
CA PRO A 111 4.96 16.41 -26.48
C PRO A 111 4.14 17.00 -27.60
N ASP A 112 3.56 16.16 -28.48
CA ASP A 112 2.74 16.64 -29.60
C ASP A 112 1.46 17.32 -29.11
N LEU A 113 0.87 16.81 -28.03
CA LEU A 113 -0.28 17.44 -27.40
C LEU A 113 0.06 18.81 -26.83
N LEU A 114 1.21 18.93 -26.14
CA LEU A 114 1.66 20.23 -25.65
C LEU A 114 1.87 21.22 -26.79
N GLU A 115 2.54 20.83 -27.88
CA GLU A 115 2.74 21.67 -29.05
C GLU A 115 1.41 22.07 -29.72
N ARG A 116 0.44 21.18 -29.76
CA ARG A 116 -0.92 21.48 -30.20
C ARG A 116 -1.58 22.52 -29.31
N MET A 117 -1.47 22.39 -28.01
CA MET A 117 -2.04 23.35 -27.04
C MET A 117 -1.31 24.70 -27.09
N LYS A 118 0.02 24.72 -27.24
CA LYS A 118 0.78 25.95 -27.44
C LYS A 118 0.29 26.73 -28.66
N LYS A 119 0.00 26.04 -29.79
CA LYS A 119 -0.61 26.64 -30.98
C LYS A 119 -2.02 27.13 -30.73
N GLU A 120 -2.84 26.38 -30.04
CA GLU A 120 -4.23 26.74 -29.68
C GLU A 120 -4.29 28.03 -28.86
N TYR A 121 -3.35 28.20 -27.91
CA TYR A 121 -3.27 29.40 -27.06
C TYR A 121 -2.27 30.45 -27.56
N HIS A 122 -1.78 30.32 -28.78
CA HIS A 122 -0.85 31.22 -29.44
C HIS A 122 0.46 31.51 -28.67
N LEU A 123 0.94 30.54 -27.91
CA LEU A 123 2.22 30.60 -27.19
C LEU A 123 3.46 30.37 -28.04
N THR A 124 3.27 29.94 -29.29
CA THR A 124 4.34 29.76 -30.25
C THR A 124 4.05 30.61 -31.50
N LEU A 125 5.11 31.08 -32.20
CA LEU A 125 4.95 31.78 -33.43
C LEU A 125 4.38 30.82 -34.49
N GLY A 126 3.13 31.08 -34.90
CA GLY A 126 2.45 30.30 -35.93
C GLY A 126 2.72 30.88 -37.33
N ASP A 127 2.11 30.29 -38.35
CA ASP A 127 2.23 30.74 -39.75
C ASP A 127 1.62 32.14 -39.96
N ASP A 128 0.64 32.53 -39.15
CA ASP A 128 0.04 33.86 -39.15
C ASP A 128 0.75 34.77 -38.13
N LYS A 129 1.74 35.53 -38.59
CA LYS A 129 2.49 36.48 -37.75
C LYS A 129 1.62 37.57 -37.11
N ASN A 130 0.37 37.76 -37.53
CA ASN A 130 -0.54 38.73 -36.97
C ASN A 130 -1.26 38.18 -35.72
N ARG A 131 -1.07 36.92 -35.38
CA ARG A 131 -1.62 36.23 -34.23
C ARG A 131 -0.56 35.72 -33.27
N ASP A 132 0.57 36.42 -33.17
CA ASP A 132 1.57 36.11 -32.16
C ASP A 132 1.00 36.43 -30.78
N GLY A 133 0.77 35.43 -29.99
CA GLY A 133 0.27 35.52 -28.62
C GLY A 133 1.33 35.21 -27.56
N ARG A 134 2.62 35.14 -27.95
CA ARG A 134 3.71 34.93 -26.99
C ARG A 134 3.71 36.02 -25.92
N PRO A 135 4.13 35.70 -24.67
CA PRO A 135 4.33 36.73 -23.65
C PRO A 135 5.29 37.82 -24.14
N LEU A 136 5.09 39.04 -23.65
CA LEU A 136 5.93 40.15 -23.99
C LEU A 136 6.84 40.53 -22.79
N ASP A 137 8.11 40.85 -23.08
CA ASP A 137 9.01 41.45 -22.11
C ASP A 137 8.66 42.95 -21.86
N LYS A 138 9.39 43.58 -20.92
CA LYS A 138 9.18 44.98 -20.56
C LYS A 138 9.37 45.95 -21.72
N ASP A 139 10.11 45.54 -22.74
CA ASP A 139 10.38 46.32 -23.97
C ASP A 139 9.38 46.01 -25.07
N GLY A 140 8.43 45.09 -24.83
CA GLY A 140 7.41 44.66 -25.78
C GLY A 140 7.86 43.61 -26.81
N ASN A 141 8.99 42.93 -26.56
CA ASN A 141 9.46 41.86 -27.42
C ASN A 141 8.85 40.51 -26.99
N PRO A 142 8.47 39.62 -27.93
CA PRO A 142 7.95 38.31 -27.63
C PRO A 142 9.00 37.39 -26.94
N ILE A 143 8.57 36.68 -25.93
CA ILE A 143 9.36 35.72 -25.19
C ILE A 143 9.02 34.30 -25.61
N ASP A 144 10.02 33.51 -25.97
CA ASP A 144 9.88 32.05 -26.14
C ASP A 144 9.99 31.40 -24.79
N VAL A 145 8.93 30.70 -24.37
CA VAL A 145 8.85 30.06 -23.04
C VAL A 145 9.36 28.62 -23.09
N SER A 146 9.97 28.17 -21.99
CA SER A 146 10.35 26.77 -21.79
C SER A 146 9.09 25.89 -21.68
N ASP A 147 9.24 24.59 -21.87
CA ASP A 147 8.12 23.64 -21.73
C ASP A 147 7.55 23.65 -20.31
N GLU A 148 8.37 23.84 -19.28
CA GLU A 148 7.95 24.00 -17.90
C GLU A 148 6.99 25.16 -17.68
N VAL A 149 7.35 26.33 -18.22
CA VAL A 149 6.49 27.53 -18.16
C VAL A 149 5.29 27.39 -19.06
N ALA A 150 5.46 26.81 -20.25
CA ALA A 150 4.37 26.56 -21.19
C ALA A 150 3.30 25.63 -20.60
N LEU A 151 3.68 24.56 -19.93
CA LEU A 151 2.76 23.64 -19.24
C LEU A 151 1.90 24.37 -18.21
N GLN A 152 2.49 25.28 -17.46
CA GLN A 152 1.75 26.06 -16.45
C GLN A 152 0.78 27.05 -17.12
N ILE A 153 1.23 27.82 -18.11
CA ILE A 153 0.38 28.80 -18.81
C ILE A 153 -0.77 28.10 -19.56
N VAL A 154 -0.44 27.06 -20.33
CA VAL A 154 -1.43 26.25 -21.05
C VAL A 154 -2.40 25.58 -20.08
N GLY A 155 -1.87 25.06 -18.97
CA GLY A 155 -2.66 24.42 -17.92
C GLY A 155 -3.65 25.38 -17.27
N ILE A 156 -3.24 26.61 -16.97
CA ILE A 156 -4.14 27.66 -16.44
C ILE A 156 -5.24 27.99 -17.47
N ARG A 157 -4.86 28.25 -18.72
CA ARG A 157 -5.80 28.54 -19.81
C ARG A 157 -6.80 27.39 -20.02
N TYR A 158 -6.32 26.14 -19.98
CA TYR A 158 -7.14 24.96 -20.08
C TYR A 158 -8.12 24.84 -18.89
N THR A 159 -7.64 25.05 -17.69
CA THR A 159 -8.48 24.97 -16.48
C THR A 159 -9.57 26.04 -16.51
N MET A 160 -9.27 27.26 -16.95
CA MET A 160 -10.23 28.34 -17.08
C MET A 160 -11.33 28.05 -18.13
N ARG A 161 -11.12 27.13 -19.08
CA ARG A 161 -12.19 26.74 -20.05
C ARG A 161 -13.42 26.18 -19.34
N PHE A 162 -13.24 25.48 -18.23
CA PHE A 162 -14.35 24.86 -17.49
C PHE A 162 -15.24 25.89 -16.80
N THR A 163 -14.74 27.08 -16.51
CA THR A 163 -15.47 28.18 -15.89
C THR A 163 -15.83 29.30 -16.89
N ALA A 164 -15.50 29.12 -18.19
CA ALA A 164 -15.65 30.15 -19.21
C ALA A 164 -17.10 30.66 -19.42
N PHE A 165 -18.10 29.85 -19.08
CA PHE A 165 -19.51 30.23 -19.15
C PHE A 165 -19.99 31.02 -17.92
N GLN A 166 -19.19 31.04 -16.85
CA GLN A 166 -19.48 31.69 -15.59
C GLN A 166 -18.39 32.71 -15.26
N LYS A 167 -18.29 33.77 -16.05
CA LYS A 167 -17.23 34.80 -15.96
C LYS A 167 -17.11 35.46 -14.58
N TYR A 168 -18.15 35.35 -13.77
CA TYR A 168 -18.16 35.83 -12.39
C TYR A 168 -17.57 34.87 -11.37
N GLU A 169 -17.27 33.63 -11.76
CA GLU A 169 -16.57 32.67 -10.93
C GLU A 169 -15.07 32.77 -11.17
N SER A 170 -14.32 32.72 -10.06
CA SER A 170 -12.85 32.67 -10.13
C SER A 170 -12.38 31.22 -10.19
N THR A 171 -11.31 31.00 -10.93
CA THR A 171 -10.64 29.70 -11.02
C THR A 171 -9.43 29.69 -10.10
N THR A 172 -9.36 28.75 -9.17
CA THR A 172 -8.19 28.54 -8.32
C THR A 172 -7.08 27.90 -9.13
N ILE A 173 -5.88 28.49 -9.11
CA ILE A 173 -4.73 28.06 -9.91
C ILE A 173 -3.51 27.70 -9.08
N ALA A 174 -3.43 28.12 -7.84
CA ALA A 174 -2.44 27.69 -6.88
C ALA A 174 -3.05 27.70 -5.48
N THR A 175 -2.71 26.73 -4.65
CA THR A 175 -3.20 26.57 -3.29
C THR A 175 -2.02 26.54 -2.32
N ASP A 176 -2.27 26.97 -1.09
CA ASP A 176 -1.26 26.95 -0.02
C ASP A 176 0.04 27.65 -0.41
N ILE A 177 -0.09 28.87 -0.96
CA ILE A 177 1.04 29.69 -1.33
C ILE A 177 1.67 30.36 -0.10
N SER A 178 2.99 30.56 -0.15
CA SER A 178 3.76 31.20 0.92
C SER A 178 3.41 32.68 1.10
N ASP A 179 3.66 33.20 2.28
CA ASP A 179 3.48 34.63 2.57
C ASP A 179 4.34 35.50 1.66
N GLU A 180 5.53 35.02 1.25
CA GLU A 180 6.40 35.72 0.30
C GLU A 180 5.76 35.80 -1.08
N THR A 181 5.12 34.74 -1.53
CA THR A 181 4.37 34.72 -2.80
C THR A 181 3.15 35.63 -2.73
N VAL A 182 2.41 35.61 -1.61
CA VAL A 182 1.30 36.55 -1.38
C VAL A 182 1.77 37.99 -1.50
N ALA A 183 2.87 38.34 -0.83
CA ALA A 183 3.42 39.68 -0.86
C ALA A 183 3.85 40.10 -2.28
N ASP A 184 4.51 39.22 -3.01
CA ASP A 184 4.99 39.51 -4.37
C ASP A 184 3.81 39.67 -5.36
N ILE A 185 2.78 38.84 -5.28
CA ILE A 185 1.55 39.00 -6.10
C ILE A 185 0.85 40.33 -5.80
N LEU A 186 0.73 40.70 -4.52
CA LEU A 186 0.09 41.94 -4.11
C LEU A 186 0.89 43.18 -4.57
N GLU A 187 2.22 43.11 -4.56
CA GLU A 187 3.09 44.16 -5.06
C GLU A 187 2.88 44.39 -6.57
N HIS A 188 2.63 43.32 -7.32
CA HIS A 188 2.41 43.35 -8.77
C HIS A 188 0.94 43.37 -9.19
N ALA A 189 0.01 43.63 -8.26
CA ALA A 189 -1.44 43.58 -8.51
C ALA A 189 -1.91 44.45 -9.68
N ALA A 190 -1.20 45.54 -9.99
CA ALA A 190 -1.55 46.42 -11.12
C ALA A 190 -1.32 45.74 -12.49
N ASP A 191 -0.36 44.85 -12.58
CA ASP A 191 -0.02 44.10 -13.79
C ASP A 191 -0.77 42.74 -13.86
N LEU A 192 -1.29 42.27 -12.72
CA LEU A 192 -1.99 41.01 -12.56
C LEU A 192 -3.51 41.20 -12.44
N VAL A 193 -4.10 41.96 -13.35
CA VAL A 193 -5.54 42.24 -13.30
C VAL A 193 -6.35 40.95 -13.44
N GLY A 194 -7.24 40.72 -12.46
CA GLY A 194 -8.07 39.51 -12.39
C GLY A 194 -7.46 38.40 -11.53
N VAL A 195 -6.21 38.56 -11.10
CA VAL A 195 -5.60 37.66 -10.12
C VAL A 195 -5.95 38.17 -8.71
N ASN A 196 -6.39 37.26 -7.86
CA ASN A 196 -6.76 37.57 -6.47
C ASN A 196 -6.15 36.52 -5.53
N ILE A 197 -5.87 36.97 -4.31
CA ILE A 197 -5.53 36.09 -3.19
C ILE A 197 -6.80 35.84 -2.40
N GLN A 198 -7.11 34.59 -2.19
CA GLN A 198 -8.26 34.16 -1.41
C GLN A 198 -7.80 33.39 -0.20
N GLU A 199 -8.34 33.74 0.97
CA GLU A 199 -8.15 32.93 2.16
C GLU A 199 -8.81 31.57 1.97
N SER A 200 -8.09 30.52 2.29
CA SER A 200 -8.52 29.14 2.25
C SER A 200 -8.00 28.39 3.48
N THR A 201 -8.19 27.09 3.50
CA THR A 201 -7.65 26.23 4.55
C THR A 201 -7.04 24.98 3.96
N ILE A 202 -5.90 24.56 4.51
CA ILE A 202 -5.32 23.26 4.25
C ILE A 202 -5.66 22.30 5.38
N ARG A 203 -5.80 21.02 5.02
CA ARG A 203 -6.04 19.96 5.98
C ARG A 203 -4.70 19.46 6.51
N VAL A 204 -4.54 19.48 7.84
CA VAL A 204 -3.31 19.06 8.52
C VAL A 204 -3.60 17.86 9.43
N TYR A 205 -2.73 16.88 9.39
CA TYR A 205 -2.82 15.65 10.19
C TYR A 205 -1.66 15.57 11.18
N ASN A 206 -1.98 15.59 12.46
CA ASN A 206 -1.02 15.37 13.54
C ASN A 206 -0.77 13.88 13.73
N GLU A 207 0.47 13.53 14.12
CA GLU A 207 0.83 12.13 14.37
C GLU A 207 0.46 11.21 13.19
N SER A 208 0.67 11.72 12.00
CA SER A 208 0.13 11.27 10.71
C SER A 208 0.31 9.77 10.48
N ILE A 209 1.52 9.24 10.61
CA ILE A 209 1.82 7.83 10.29
C ILE A 209 1.05 6.84 11.15
N TYR A 210 0.65 7.22 12.36
CA TYR A 210 -0.07 6.32 13.26
C TYR A 210 -1.55 6.21 12.91
N PHE A 211 -2.11 7.20 12.23
CA PHE A 211 -3.54 7.31 11.94
C PHE A 211 -3.88 7.36 10.45
N ALA A 212 -2.92 7.56 9.57
CA ALA A 212 -3.17 7.72 8.15
C ALA A 212 -4.03 6.59 7.53
N PRO A 213 -3.81 5.30 7.85
CA PRO A 213 -4.64 4.22 7.31
C PRO A 213 -6.09 4.26 7.79
N ILE A 214 -6.37 4.96 8.89
CA ILE A 214 -7.71 5.07 9.49
C ILE A 214 -8.37 6.37 9.06
N ILE A 215 -7.71 7.50 9.28
CA ILE A 215 -8.25 8.82 8.97
C ILE A 215 -8.34 9.04 7.47
N GLY A 216 -7.35 8.56 6.73
CA GLY A 216 -7.26 8.79 5.30
C GLY A 216 -6.83 10.21 4.99
N TYR A 217 -7.31 10.75 3.91
CA TYR A 217 -6.94 12.08 3.42
C TYR A 217 -8.04 12.71 2.58
N THR A 218 -7.91 14.00 2.34
CA THR A 218 -8.81 14.78 1.48
C THR A 218 -8.17 15.04 0.13
N GLY A 219 -8.99 15.31 -0.86
CA GLY A 219 -8.54 15.69 -2.20
C GLY A 219 -9.71 16.16 -3.08
N LYS A 220 -9.40 16.66 -4.26
CA LYS A 220 -10.45 17.08 -5.21
C LYS A 220 -11.40 15.92 -5.50
N VAL A 221 -12.69 16.23 -5.59
CA VAL A 221 -13.72 15.25 -5.90
C VAL A 221 -13.53 14.70 -7.32
N THR A 222 -13.69 13.38 -7.47
CA THR A 222 -13.75 12.77 -8.81
C THR A 222 -15.16 12.86 -9.37
N SER A 223 -15.32 12.79 -10.69
CA SER A 223 -16.64 12.81 -11.34
C SER A 223 -17.56 11.72 -10.80
N GLU A 224 -17.04 10.51 -10.61
CA GLU A 224 -17.79 9.39 -10.04
C GLU A 224 -18.24 9.68 -8.59
N ARG A 225 -17.32 10.15 -7.74
CA ARG A 225 -17.64 10.48 -6.35
C ARG A 225 -18.59 11.67 -6.24
N LEU A 226 -18.50 12.63 -7.17
CA LEU A 226 -19.42 13.77 -7.24
C LEU A 226 -20.85 13.31 -7.52
N GLU A 227 -21.04 12.38 -8.45
CA GLU A 227 -22.37 11.81 -8.74
C GLU A 227 -22.96 11.15 -7.51
N GLU A 228 -22.18 10.34 -6.79
CA GLU A 228 -22.63 9.73 -5.53
C GLU A 228 -23.02 10.77 -4.48
N LEU A 229 -22.17 11.76 -4.25
CA LEU A 229 -22.41 12.80 -3.23
C LEU A 229 -23.62 13.65 -3.57
N LYS A 230 -23.85 13.96 -4.84
CA LYS A 230 -25.03 14.71 -5.30
C LYS A 230 -26.35 13.98 -5.07
N THR A 231 -26.34 12.68 -4.95
CA THR A 231 -27.57 11.94 -4.58
C THR A 231 -28.03 12.23 -3.17
N VAL A 232 -27.14 12.71 -2.31
CA VAL A 232 -27.41 13.00 -0.88
C VAL A 232 -27.44 14.50 -0.61
N ASN A 233 -26.61 15.27 -1.29
CA ASN A 233 -26.52 16.72 -1.12
C ASN A 233 -26.13 17.40 -2.45
N ASP A 234 -26.99 18.23 -2.97
CA ASP A 234 -26.79 18.96 -4.25
C ASP A 234 -25.73 20.06 -4.19
N ASP A 235 -25.24 20.44 -2.99
CA ASP A 235 -24.24 21.50 -2.81
C ASP A 235 -22.82 21.13 -3.27
N TYR A 236 -22.58 19.88 -3.66
CA TYR A 236 -21.28 19.44 -4.14
C TYR A 236 -21.00 19.90 -5.57
N GLU A 237 -19.78 20.36 -5.80
CA GLU A 237 -19.28 20.86 -7.07
C GLU A 237 -17.95 20.17 -7.43
N LEU A 238 -17.61 20.17 -8.72
CA LEU A 238 -16.41 19.48 -9.25
C LEU A 238 -15.09 19.96 -8.64
N ASN A 239 -15.04 21.17 -8.13
CA ASN A 239 -13.86 21.76 -7.51
C ASN A 239 -13.79 21.56 -5.99
N ASP A 240 -14.78 20.90 -5.41
CA ASP A 240 -14.78 20.67 -3.97
C ASP A 240 -13.68 19.69 -3.55
N VAL A 241 -13.11 19.96 -2.38
CA VAL A 241 -12.22 19.04 -1.68
C VAL A 241 -13.06 18.19 -0.74
N VAL A 242 -12.97 16.89 -0.90
CA VAL A 242 -13.75 15.90 -0.14
C VAL A 242 -12.84 14.84 0.47
N GLY A 243 -13.35 14.09 1.44
CA GLY A 243 -12.65 12.92 1.95
C GLY A 243 -12.52 11.85 0.87
N ARG A 244 -11.29 11.36 0.66
CA ARG A 244 -10.98 10.37 -0.37
C ARG A 244 -10.95 8.95 0.19
N THR A 245 -10.44 8.78 1.38
CA THR A 245 -10.31 7.49 2.06
C THR A 245 -10.58 7.63 3.56
N GLY A 246 -10.72 6.52 4.26
CA GLY A 246 -10.82 6.44 5.71
C GLY A 246 -11.98 7.22 6.31
N ILE A 247 -11.81 7.72 7.52
CA ILE A 247 -12.82 8.53 8.25
C ILE A 247 -13.16 9.82 7.50
N GLU A 248 -12.18 10.44 6.86
CA GLU A 248 -12.42 11.62 6.02
C GLU A 248 -13.49 11.34 4.96
N SER A 249 -13.47 10.14 4.36
CA SER A 249 -14.45 9.75 3.34
C SER A 249 -15.76 9.24 3.94
N SER A 250 -15.71 8.41 4.97
CA SER A 250 -16.91 7.80 5.55
C SER A 250 -17.76 8.79 6.35
N MET A 251 -17.12 9.83 6.90
CA MET A 251 -17.79 10.91 7.66
C MET A 251 -17.79 12.24 6.89
N GLU A 252 -17.74 12.17 5.57
CA GLU A 252 -17.70 13.35 4.70
C GLU A 252 -18.87 14.32 4.96
N LEU A 253 -20.08 13.79 5.11
CA LEU A 253 -21.29 14.61 5.28
C LEU A 253 -21.31 15.38 6.60
N GLU A 254 -20.78 14.78 7.65
CA GLU A 254 -20.67 15.36 8.98
C GLU A 254 -19.54 16.39 9.03
N LEU A 255 -18.38 16.03 8.45
CA LEU A 255 -17.18 16.87 8.47
C LEU A 255 -17.25 18.10 7.57
N LYS A 256 -17.95 18.02 6.41
CA LYS A 256 -17.93 19.07 5.39
C LYS A 256 -18.51 20.42 5.87
N GLY A 257 -19.57 20.41 6.67
CA GLY A 257 -20.32 21.60 7.00
C GLY A 257 -21.25 22.07 5.86
N LYS A 258 -21.69 23.31 5.93
CA LYS A 258 -22.58 23.92 4.92
C LYS A 258 -21.93 25.14 4.29
N LYS A 259 -21.89 25.18 2.98
CA LYS A 259 -21.36 26.32 2.22
C LYS A 259 -22.20 27.59 2.54
N GLY A 260 -21.51 28.70 2.63
CA GLY A 260 -22.17 30.02 2.61
C GLY A 260 -22.55 30.42 1.18
N SER A 261 -23.57 31.23 1.04
CA SER A 261 -24.03 31.71 -0.26
C SER A 261 -24.23 33.21 -0.25
N GLN A 262 -24.11 33.82 -1.42
CA GLN A 262 -24.46 35.21 -1.65
C GLN A 262 -25.04 35.35 -3.05
N THR A 263 -25.96 36.26 -3.23
CA THR A 263 -26.52 36.56 -4.54
C THR A 263 -25.84 37.80 -5.10
N ALA A 264 -25.10 37.62 -6.19
CA ALA A 264 -24.44 38.70 -6.91
C ALA A 264 -25.30 39.12 -8.09
N TYR A 265 -25.60 40.39 -8.21
CA TYR A 265 -26.19 40.98 -9.41
C TYR A 265 -25.07 41.48 -10.30
N VAL A 266 -25.05 40.97 -11.53
CA VAL A 266 -23.99 41.29 -12.50
C VAL A 266 -24.55 42.07 -13.69
N ASP A 267 -23.70 42.88 -14.33
CA ASP A 267 -24.03 43.52 -15.60
C ASP A 267 -23.96 42.51 -16.77
N ASN A 268 -24.24 42.98 -17.96
CA ASN A 268 -24.22 42.16 -19.19
C ASN A 268 -22.82 41.69 -19.63
N VAL A 269 -21.78 42.13 -18.93
CA VAL A 269 -20.38 41.70 -19.13
C VAL A 269 -19.83 40.91 -17.94
N GLY A 270 -20.70 40.58 -16.96
CA GLY A 270 -20.35 39.78 -15.80
C GLY A 270 -19.72 40.51 -14.63
N ARG A 271 -19.75 41.86 -14.59
CA ARG A 271 -19.25 42.64 -13.44
C ARG A 271 -20.26 42.65 -12.33
N ILE A 272 -19.85 42.39 -11.09
CA ILE A 272 -20.69 42.46 -9.91
C ILE A 272 -21.13 43.91 -9.66
N LEU A 273 -22.41 44.16 -9.72
CA LEU A 273 -23.03 45.45 -9.42
C LEU A 273 -23.44 45.58 -7.96
N SER A 274 -23.91 44.51 -7.38
CA SER A 274 -24.30 44.50 -5.97
C SER A 274 -24.32 43.04 -5.46
N VAL A 275 -24.15 42.87 -4.16
CA VAL A 275 -24.25 41.56 -3.47
C VAL A 275 -25.37 41.68 -2.44
N THR A 276 -26.23 40.67 -2.38
CA THR A 276 -27.34 40.60 -1.42
C THR A 276 -27.52 39.14 -0.95
N GLY A 277 -28.30 38.96 0.11
CA GLY A 277 -28.70 37.65 0.59
C GLY A 277 -27.52 36.81 1.08
N GLU A 278 -26.56 37.41 1.75
CA GLU A 278 -25.41 36.72 2.31
C GLU A 278 -25.86 35.73 3.41
N VAL A 279 -25.47 34.46 3.24
CA VAL A 279 -25.63 33.41 4.22
C VAL A 279 -24.21 32.95 4.60
N ALA A 280 -23.87 33.09 5.88
CA ALA A 280 -22.57 32.68 6.37
C ALA A 280 -22.38 31.15 6.28
N PRO A 281 -21.21 30.66 5.98
CA PRO A 281 -20.92 29.23 6.02
C PRO A 281 -21.01 28.69 7.45
N VAL A 282 -21.42 27.41 7.58
CA VAL A 282 -21.48 26.73 8.87
C VAL A 282 -20.39 25.67 8.88
N ALA A 283 -19.52 25.71 9.88
CA ALA A 283 -18.44 24.71 10.03
C ALA A 283 -19.02 23.31 10.16
N GLY A 284 -18.28 22.32 9.65
CA GLY A 284 -18.61 20.92 9.84
C GLY A 284 -18.50 20.47 11.30
N ASN A 285 -19.09 19.34 11.59
CA ASN A 285 -19.03 18.75 12.93
C ASN A 285 -17.69 18.06 13.16
N ASP A 286 -17.25 18.06 14.39
CA ASP A 286 -16.03 17.38 14.81
C ASP A 286 -16.32 15.90 15.10
N ILE A 287 -15.40 15.03 14.71
CA ILE A 287 -15.49 13.59 14.93
C ILE A 287 -14.48 13.18 16.00
N TRP A 288 -14.96 12.49 17.01
CA TRP A 288 -14.15 11.92 18.06
C TRP A 288 -14.02 10.42 17.84
N LEU A 289 -12.78 9.93 17.74
CA LEU A 289 -12.51 8.52 17.57
C LEU A 289 -12.46 7.81 18.92
N THR A 290 -12.68 6.49 18.89
CA THR A 290 -12.50 5.61 20.05
C THR A 290 -11.04 5.31 20.34
N LEU A 291 -10.15 5.60 19.38
CA LEU A 291 -8.73 5.31 19.44
C LEU A 291 -8.01 6.18 20.46
N ASP A 292 -7.02 5.60 21.12
CA ASP A 292 -6.09 6.27 22.04
C ASP A 292 -4.78 6.55 21.28
N LEU A 293 -4.37 7.82 21.19
CA LEU A 293 -3.17 8.25 20.49
C LEU A 293 -1.92 7.53 20.97
N ASN A 294 -1.71 7.51 22.30
CA ASN A 294 -0.48 6.94 22.86
C ASN A 294 -0.42 5.43 22.70
N LEU A 295 -1.56 4.75 22.83
CA LEU A 295 -1.67 3.32 22.59
C LEU A 295 -1.40 3.00 21.13
N GLN A 296 -2.00 3.75 20.21
CA GLN A 296 -1.80 3.61 18.77
C GLN A 296 -0.31 3.79 18.38
N LYS A 297 0.30 4.86 18.89
CA LYS A 297 1.71 5.17 18.68
C LYS A 297 2.63 4.11 19.26
N GLY A 298 2.39 3.71 20.50
CA GLY A 298 3.16 2.67 21.18
C GLY A 298 3.13 1.34 20.44
N ILE A 299 1.95 0.91 19.99
CA ILE A 299 1.79 -0.35 19.25
C ILE A 299 2.50 -0.30 17.89
N TYR A 300 2.43 0.82 17.17
CA TYR A 300 3.13 0.97 15.91
C TYR A 300 4.64 0.70 16.07
N HIS A 301 5.26 1.29 17.08
CA HIS A 301 6.66 1.07 17.38
C HIS A 301 6.96 -0.33 17.91
N ILE A 302 6.06 -0.93 18.69
CA ILE A 302 6.20 -2.33 19.11
C ILE A 302 6.21 -3.26 17.89
N LEU A 303 5.30 -3.07 16.94
CA LEU A 303 5.27 -3.85 15.70
C LEU A 303 6.57 -3.70 14.91
N GLU A 304 7.01 -2.48 14.68
CA GLU A 304 8.26 -2.21 13.95
C GLU A 304 9.47 -2.87 14.61
N LYS A 305 9.58 -2.75 15.91
CA LYS A 305 10.70 -3.29 16.68
C LYS A 305 10.65 -4.82 16.79
N GLN A 306 9.47 -5.41 16.81
CA GLN A 306 9.31 -6.86 16.73
C GLN A 306 9.73 -7.40 15.37
N LEU A 307 9.32 -6.76 14.29
CA LEU A 307 9.74 -7.12 12.94
C LEU A 307 11.26 -7.01 12.77
N ALA A 308 11.85 -5.95 13.29
CA ALA A 308 13.30 -5.78 13.30
C ALA A 308 13.99 -6.94 14.06
N GLY A 309 13.45 -7.34 15.19
CA GLY A 309 13.96 -8.49 15.95
C GLY A 309 13.90 -9.79 15.17
N VAL A 310 12.83 -10.03 14.43
CA VAL A 310 12.69 -11.20 13.55
C VAL A 310 13.75 -11.17 12.44
N LEU A 311 13.95 -10.02 11.81
CA LEU A 311 14.98 -9.86 10.76
C LEU A 311 16.39 -10.11 11.29
N LEU A 312 16.71 -9.66 12.51
CA LEU A 312 18.01 -9.94 13.16
C LEU A 312 18.26 -11.43 13.41
N LYS A 313 17.21 -12.22 13.60
CA LYS A 313 17.30 -13.69 13.72
C LYS A 313 17.34 -14.41 12.37
N THR A 314 16.88 -13.76 11.32
CA THR A 314 16.70 -14.38 10.00
C THR A 314 17.81 -14.05 9.03
N ILE A 315 18.35 -12.81 9.05
CA ILE A 315 19.44 -12.38 8.17
C ILE A 315 20.76 -12.99 8.64
N VAL A 316 21.47 -13.63 7.71
CA VAL A 316 22.75 -14.29 7.96
C VAL A 316 23.82 -13.85 6.96
N ASN A 317 25.08 -13.83 7.41
CA ASN A 317 26.22 -13.54 6.54
C ASN A 317 26.70 -14.81 5.84
N GLN A 318 25.85 -15.36 5.00
CA GLN A 318 26.12 -16.55 4.20
C GLN A 318 25.56 -16.37 2.79
N ASP A 319 26.16 -17.01 1.82
CA ASP A 319 25.60 -17.09 0.47
C ASP A 319 24.40 -18.06 0.46
N GLU A 320 23.43 -17.79 -0.39
CA GLU A 320 22.18 -18.58 -0.48
C GLU A 320 22.44 -20.08 -0.66
N LYS A 321 23.42 -20.43 -1.48
CA LYS A 321 23.83 -21.83 -1.74
C LYS A 321 24.35 -22.58 -0.51
N ASP A 322 24.83 -21.84 0.50
CA ASP A 322 25.44 -22.42 1.72
C ASP A 322 24.42 -22.53 2.87
N ILE A 323 23.19 -22.04 2.66
CA ILE A 323 22.12 -22.08 3.64
C ILE A 323 21.34 -23.39 3.50
N ALA A 324 21.30 -24.16 4.58
CA ALA A 324 20.50 -25.38 4.63
C ALA A 324 19.01 -25.04 4.80
N TYR A 325 18.16 -25.64 3.96
CA TYR A 325 16.71 -25.60 4.12
C TYR A 325 16.24 -26.90 4.79
N ILE A 326 15.51 -26.75 5.89
CA ILE A 326 14.88 -27.88 6.62
C ILE A 326 13.37 -27.77 6.45
N ASP A 327 12.80 -26.63 6.82
CA ASP A 327 11.39 -26.30 6.70
C ASP A 327 11.19 -24.78 6.69
N SER A 328 9.93 -24.30 6.61
CA SER A 328 9.60 -22.88 6.57
C SER A 328 10.07 -22.08 7.80
N SER A 329 10.27 -22.73 8.96
CA SER A 329 10.79 -22.06 10.16
C SER A 329 12.30 -21.85 10.13
N SER A 330 13.03 -22.61 9.31
CA SER A 330 14.49 -22.56 9.17
C SER A 330 14.97 -21.62 8.07
N ILE A 331 14.06 -21.00 7.33
CA ILE A 331 14.39 -20.06 6.24
C ILE A 331 15.26 -18.93 6.78
N LYS A 332 16.40 -18.72 6.14
CA LYS A 332 17.31 -17.61 6.41
C LYS A 332 17.40 -16.70 5.20
N ILE A 333 17.70 -15.43 5.46
CA ILE A 333 17.89 -14.43 4.43
C ILE A 333 19.37 -14.14 4.30
N PRO A 334 20.00 -14.42 3.13
CA PRO A 334 21.38 -14.01 2.89
C PRO A 334 21.52 -12.50 3.00
N ILE A 335 22.61 -12.02 3.60
CA ILE A 335 22.86 -10.57 3.72
C ILE A 335 22.83 -9.86 2.35
N LYS A 336 23.22 -10.54 1.30
CA LYS A 336 23.20 -9.99 -0.06
C LYS A 336 21.80 -9.67 -0.56
N LYS A 337 20.77 -10.40 -0.11
CA LYS A 337 19.36 -10.03 -0.36
C LYS A 337 18.98 -8.73 0.34
N ALA A 338 19.45 -8.52 1.56
CA ALA A 338 19.24 -7.27 2.28
C ALA A 338 19.93 -6.11 1.57
N TYR A 339 21.17 -6.28 1.13
CA TYR A 339 21.87 -5.28 0.34
C TYR A 339 21.13 -4.94 -0.95
N PHE A 340 20.69 -5.95 -1.67
CA PHE A 340 19.94 -5.74 -2.89
C PHE A 340 18.62 -4.99 -2.63
N GLN A 341 17.93 -5.27 -1.53
CA GLN A 341 16.68 -4.58 -1.19
C GLN A 341 16.86 -3.08 -0.96
N LEU A 342 18.02 -2.62 -0.55
CA LEU A 342 18.32 -1.19 -0.47
C LEU A 342 18.15 -0.50 -1.83
N ILE A 343 18.50 -1.19 -2.91
CA ILE A 343 18.30 -0.72 -4.29
C ILE A 343 16.89 -1.05 -4.77
N ASN A 344 16.48 -2.31 -4.61
CA ASN A 344 15.23 -2.81 -5.16
C ASN A 344 13.99 -2.11 -4.60
N ASN A 345 14.02 -1.75 -3.31
CA ASN A 345 12.93 -1.00 -2.67
C ASN A 345 13.19 0.52 -2.61
N ASN A 346 14.06 1.04 -3.45
CA ASN A 346 14.33 2.47 -3.60
C ASN A 346 14.77 3.20 -2.30
N VAL A 347 15.38 2.50 -1.36
CA VAL A 347 16.05 3.13 -0.22
C VAL A 347 17.26 3.91 -0.71
N LEU A 348 18.01 3.30 -1.63
CA LEU A 348 19.02 3.95 -2.45
C LEU A 348 18.46 4.19 -3.85
N SER A 349 18.60 5.41 -4.34
CA SER A 349 18.23 5.76 -5.72
C SER A 349 19.37 5.40 -6.66
N ILE A 350 19.12 4.53 -7.64
CA ILE A 350 20.10 4.20 -8.67
C ILE A 350 20.38 5.39 -9.60
N ASP A 351 19.42 6.28 -9.80
CA ASP A 351 19.59 7.49 -10.61
C ASP A 351 20.64 8.42 -9.98
N ASN A 352 20.71 8.48 -8.67
CA ASN A 352 21.73 9.29 -7.98
C ASN A 352 23.15 8.78 -8.22
N PHE A 353 23.35 7.48 -8.46
CA PHE A 353 24.66 6.92 -8.80
C PHE A 353 25.22 7.48 -10.11
N ALA A 354 24.34 7.75 -11.07
CA ALA A 354 24.67 8.29 -12.38
C ALA A 354 24.69 9.82 -12.44
N SER A 355 24.28 10.51 -11.36
CA SER A 355 24.16 11.96 -11.36
C SER A 355 25.51 12.68 -11.30
N GLU A 356 25.54 13.93 -11.73
CA GLU A 356 26.73 14.78 -11.63
C GLU A 356 27.13 15.09 -10.16
N GLU A 357 26.18 15.01 -9.24
CA GLU A 357 26.36 15.24 -7.82
C GLU A 357 26.73 13.98 -7.04
N ALA A 358 26.89 12.83 -7.71
CA ALA A 358 27.22 11.57 -7.07
C ALA A 358 28.55 11.66 -6.31
N SER A 359 28.55 11.07 -5.11
CA SER A 359 29.79 10.91 -4.30
C SER A 359 30.77 9.94 -4.99
N ASP A 360 32.03 9.93 -4.52
CA ASP A 360 33.06 9.03 -5.06
C ASP A 360 32.62 7.56 -5.03
N VAL A 361 31.98 7.11 -3.94
CA VAL A 361 31.50 5.73 -3.83
C VAL A 361 30.35 5.44 -4.79
N GLU A 362 29.44 6.39 -4.95
CA GLU A 362 28.34 6.27 -5.90
C GLU A 362 28.85 6.21 -7.34
N GLN A 363 29.81 7.03 -7.69
CA GLN A 363 30.48 6.99 -9.02
C GLN A 363 31.16 5.65 -9.26
N GLN A 364 31.84 5.08 -8.26
CA GLN A 364 32.45 3.76 -8.35
C GLN A 364 31.40 2.66 -8.59
N ILE A 365 30.29 2.68 -7.86
CA ILE A 365 29.17 1.77 -8.05
C ILE A 365 28.64 1.87 -9.48
N TYR A 366 28.39 3.07 -9.95
CA TYR A 366 27.91 3.33 -11.32
C TYR A 366 28.87 2.85 -12.39
N GLN A 367 30.17 3.09 -12.25
CA GLN A 367 31.17 2.61 -13.19
C GLN A 367 31.21 1.08 -13.28
N LYS A 368 31.10 0.39 -12.16
CA LYS A 368 31.00 -1.06 -12.08
C LYS A 368 29.74 -1.56 -12.80
N TYR A 369 28.61 -0.90 -12.56
CA TYR A 369 27.36 -1.20 -13.25
C TYR A 369 27.49 -1.01 -14.77
N GLU A 370 27.94 0.15 -15.21
CA GLU A 370 28.02 0.50 -16.64
C GLU A 370 28.95 -0.46 -17.41
N SER A 371 30.11 -0.78 -16.84
CA SER A 371 31.03 -1.76 -17.42
C SER A 371 30.39 -3.14 -17.52
N SER A 372 29.65 -3.53 -16.50
CA SER A 372 28.97 -4.83 -16.47
C SER A 372 27.77 -4.88 -17.41
N ARG A 373 27.00 -3.79 -17.51
CA ARG A 373 25.87 -3.66 -18.42
C ARG A 373 26.33 -3.88 -19.87
N VAL A 374 27.38 -3.19 -20.28
CA VAL A 374 27.93 -3.32 -21.65
C VAL A 374 28.35 -4.78 -21.92
N ARG A 375 29.05 -5.41 -21.00
CA ARG A 375 29.48 -6.80 -21.13
C ARG A 375 28.27 -7.76 -21.18
N ILE A 376 27.31 -7.60 -20.29
CA ILE A 376 26.09 -8.44 -20.23
C ILE A 376 25.28 -8.30 -21.50
N GLU A 377 25.12 -7.09 -22.01
CA GLU A 377 24.43 -6.85 -23.27
C GLU A 377 25.11 -7.54 -24.43
N GLN A 378 26.43 -7.47 -24.52
CA GLN A 378 27.20 -8.17 -25.54
C GLN A 378 27.03 -9.69 -25.44
N GLU A 379 27.09 -10.26 -24.25
CA GLU A 379 26.86 -11.70 -24.00
C GLU A 379 25.44 -12.13 -24.40
N LEU A 380 24.42 -11.35 -24.01
CA LEU A 380 23.02 -11.62 -24.36
C LEU A 380 22.78 -11.54 -25.87
N ARG A 381 23.29 -10.49 -26.53
CA ARG A 381 23.20 -10.36 -27.98
C ARG A 381 23.94 -11.50 -28.70
N GLY A 382 25.13 -11.85 -28.23
CA GLY A 382 25.91 -12.96 -28.80
C GLY A 382 25.16 -14.29 -28.69
N GLU A 383 24.55 -14.57 -27.56
CA GLU A 383 23.75 -15.79 -27.35
C GLU A 383 22.48 -15.80 -28.22
N LEU A 384 21.76 -14.69 -28.29
CA LEU A 384 20.53 -14.55 -29.09
C LEU A 384 20.79 -14.56 -30.61
N GLN A 385 21.96 -14.11 -31.06
CA GLN A 385 22.34 -14.11 -32.47
C GLN A 385 23.02 -15.41 -32.91
N SER A 386 23.44 -16.29 -32.02
CA SER A 386 24.10 -17.53 -32.31
C SER A 386 23.16 -18.57 -32.89
N GLU A 387 23.50 -19.15 -34.03
CA GLU A 387 22.76 -20.29 -34.60
C GLU A 387 22.74 -21.52 -33.69
N ASN A 388 23.72 -21.61 -32.78
CA ASN A 388 23.87 -22.67 -31.80
C ASN A 388 23.58 -22.16 -30.38
N ALA A 389 22.52 -21.32 -30.25
CA ALA A 389 22.14 -20.73 -28.96
C ALA A 389 21.91 -21.80 -27.89
N THR A 390 22.36 -21.50 -26.70
CA THR A 390 22.31 -22.44 -25.56
C THR A 390 20.87 -22.57 -25.02
N PRO A 391 20.38 -23.79 -24.83
CA PRO A 391 19.08 -24.00 -24.15
C PRO A 391 19.02 -23.31 -22.77
N MET A 392 17.84 -22.80 -22.40
CA MET A 392 17.67 -22.06 -21.15
C MET A 392 18.24 -22.79 -19.92
N ASN A 393 17.95 -24.10 -19.78
CA ASN A 393 18.38 -24.87 -18.62
C ASN A 393 19.89 -25.16 -18.57
N ALA A 394 20.64 -24.91 -19.65
CA ALA A 394 22.08 -25.04 -19.74
C ALA A 394 22.83 -23.71 -19.55
N LEU A 395 22.12 -22.58 -19.50
CA LEU A 395 22.69 -21.29 -19.17
C LEU A 395 22.99 -21.19 -17.67
N SER A 396 23.91 -20.29 -17.30
CA SER A 396 24.07 -19.89 -15.90
C SER A 396 22.77 -19.30 -15.33
N GLU A 397 22.59 -19.38 -14.01
CA GLU A 397 21.42 -18.81 -13.34
C GLU A 397 21.25 -17.33 -13.67
N GLU A 398 22.32 -16.56 -13.69
CA GLU A 398 22.34 -15.14 -14.06
C GLU A 398 21.83 -14.93 -15.49
N MET A 399 22.35 -15.68 -16.45
CA MET A 399 21.93 -15.59 -17.86
C MET A 399 20.50 -16.05 -18.06
N GLN A 400 20.05 -17.08 -17.34
CA GLN A 400 18.64 -17.49 -17.34
C GLN A 400 17.72 -16.35 -16.86
N ALA A 401 18.12 -15.66 -15.81
CA ALA A 401 17.35 -14.53 -15.27
C ALA A 401 17.20 -13.39 -16.28
N TYR A 402 18.27 -13.03 -16.97
CA TYR A 402 18.22 -12.01 -18.03
C TYR A 402 17.38 -12.43 -19.22
N MET A 403 17.52 -13.65 -19.69
CA MET A 403 16.74 -14.17 -20.82
C MET A 403 15.25 -14.27 -20.45
N GLN A 404 14.94 -14.71 -19.25
CA GLN A 404 13.56 -14.74 -18.76
C GLN A 404 12.97 -13.33 -18.64
N TYR A 405 13.78 -12.36 -18.21
CA TYR A 405 13.37 -10.96 -18.15
C TYR A 405 13.04 -10.43 -19.55
N ILE A 406 13.89 -10.68 -20.53
CA ILE A 406 13.67 -10.29 -21.94
C ILE A 406 12.35 -10.87 -22.46
N TYR A 407 12.10 -12.15 -22.23
CA TYR A 407 10.84 -12.78 -22.61
C TYR A 407 9.62 -12.14 -21.91
N SER A 408 9.73 -11.92 -20.62
CA SER A 408 8.66 -11.30 -19.83
C SER A 408 8.37 -9.87 -20.31
N TYR A 409 9.41 -9.12 -20.62
CA TYR A 409 9.31 -7.78 -21.19
C TYR A 409 8.59 -7.79 -22.54
N LEU A 410 9.02 -8.63 -23.47
CA LEU A 410 8.40 -8.75 -24.80
C LEU A 410 6.95 -9.23 -24.76
N SER A 411 6.58 -10.03 -23.75
CA SER A 411 5.25 -10.59 -23.56
C SER A 411 4.39 -9.80 -22.56
N SER A 412 4.89 -8.69 -22.01
CA SER A 412 4.14 -7.86 -21.09
C SER A 412 2.89 -7.26 -21.74
N SER A 413 1.86 -6.97 -20.95
CA SER A 413 0.63 -6.34 -21.44
C SER A 413 0.85 -4.97 -22.07
N ASN A 414 1.87 -4.23 -21.62
CA ASN A 414 2.20 -2.92 -22.16
C ASN A 414 2.91 -2.98 -23.51
N LYS A 415 3.77 -3.96 -23.72
CA LYS A 415 4.49 -4.15 -25.00
C LYS A 415 3.74 -5.08 -25.93
N ALA A 416 3.30 -6.22 -25.45
CA ALA A 416 2.54 -7.23 -26.18
C ALA A 416 3.12 -7.52 -27.58
N ILE A 417 4.45 -7.54 -27.69
CA ILE A 417 5.14 -7.93 -28.92
C ILE A 417 5.00 -9.44 -29.10
N VAL A 418 5.28 -10.22 -28.04
CA VAL A 418 4.87 -11.61 -27.96
C VAL A 418 3.42 -11.65 -27.48
N GLN A 419 2.53 -12.10 -28.34
CA GLN A 419 1.09 -12.13 -28.08
C GLN A 419 0.71 -13.41 -27.36
N ARG A 420 0.53 -13.34 -26.05
CA ARG A 420 0.24 -14.50 -25.19
C ARG A 420 -0.99 -15.30 -25.65
N ASP A 421 -2.02 -14.60 -26.12
CA ASP A 421 -3.27 -15.22 -26.55
C ASP A 421 -3.13 -15.97 -27.91
N ALA A 422 -2.11 -15.64 -28.68
CA ALA A 422 -1.80 -16.29 -29.94
C ALA A 422 -0.98 -17.58 -29.77
N ILE A 423 -0.42 -17.81 -28.58
CA ILE A 423 0.47 -18.95 -28.32
C ILE A 423 -0.33 -20.23 -28.19
N ASP A 424 0.01 -21.24 -29.02
CA ASP A 424 -0.47 -22.60 -28.83
C ASP A 424 0.29 -23.28 -27.69
N THR A 425 -0.32 -23.27 -26.51
CA THR A 425 0.26 -23.86 -25.30
C THR A 425 0.36 -25.38 -25.34
N SER A 426 -0.31 -26.04 -26.30
CA SER A 426 -0.21 -27.47 -26.52
C SER A 426 0.95 -27.86 -27.44
N SER A 427 1.57 -26.88 -28.12
CA SER A 427 2.67 -27.16 -29.06
C SER A 427 3.91 -27.70 -28.35
N ASP A 428 4.65 -28.58 -29.05
CA ASP A 428 5.91 -29.11 -28.54
C ASP A 428 6.93 -27.99 -28.25
N MET A 429 6.91 -26.94 -29.06
CA MET A 429 7.82 -25.81 -28.89
C MET A 429 7.53 -25.00 -27.63
N TYR A 430 6.25 -24.76 -27.33
CA TYR A 430 5.89 -24.11 -26.07
C TYR A 430 6.28 -24.96 -24.87
N GLN A 431 6.04 -26.30 -24.93
CA GLN A 431 6.40 -27.20 -23.86
C GLN A 431 7.93 -27.26 -23.68
N ALA A 432 8.70 -27.28 -24.79
CA ALA A 432 10.15 -27.25 -24.74
C ALA A 432 10.68 -25.93 -24.12
N TRP A 433 10.08 -24.81 -24.46
CA TRP A 433 10.38 -23.51 -23.82
C TRP A 433 10.08 -23.54 -22.33
N LYS A 434 8.90 -23.98 -21.95
CA LYS A 434 8.48 -24.10 -20.55
C LYS A 434 9.42 -25.00 -19.73
N ASN A 435 9.94 -26.05 -20.34
CA ASN A 435 10.87 -26.98 -19.72
C ASN A 435 12.34 -26.55 -19.83
N GLY A 436 12.60 -25.43 -20.50
CA GLY A 436 13.94 -24.86 -20.66
C GLY A 436 14.86 -25.66 -21.59
N THR A 437 14.33 -26.57 -22.40
CA THR A 437 15.12 -27.47 -23.28
C THR A 437 15.50 -26.83 -24.61
N ILE A 438 15.00 -25.64 -24.89
CA ILE A 438 15.36 -24.81 -26.07
C ILE A 438 15.86 -23.45 -25.61
N SER A 439 16.52 -22.74 -26.52
CA SER A 439 16.94 -21.36 -26.32
C SER A 439 15.79 -20.36 -26.52
N LEU A 440 15.94 -19.17 -25.97
CA LEU A 440 15.01 -18.07 -26.26
C LEU A 440 15.02 -17.72 -27.76
N ARG A 441 16.18 -17.76 -28.39
CA ARG A 441 16.30 -17.57 -29.85
C ARG A 441 15.39 -18.52 -30.62
N GLU A 442 15.47 -19.81 -30.36
CA GLU A 442 14.64 -20.83 -31.04
C GLU A 442 13.15 -20.55 -30.84
N TYR A 443 12.78 -20.24 -29.63
CA TYR A 443 11.40 -19.92 -29.28
C TYR A 443 10.88 -18.69 -29.99
N LEU A 444 11.66 -17.61 -30.05
CA LEU A 444 11.28 -16.37 -30.73
C LEU A 444 11.20 -16.53 -32.25
N TYR A 445 12.14 -17.27 -32.85
CA TYR A 445 12.07 -17.57 -34.28
C TYR A 445 10.82 -18.39 -34.64
N TYR A 446 10.50 -19.38 -33.82
CA TYR A 446 9.27 -20.15 -33.99
C TYR A 446 8.03 -19.26 -33.83
N GLY A 447 8.04 -18.34 -32.89
CA GLY A 447 6.99 -17.36 -32.68
C GLY A 447 6.80 -16.43 -33.87
N ILE A 448 7.86 -15.98 -34.51
CA ILE A 448 7.82 -15.20 -35.75
C ILE A 448 7.14 -16.01 -36.85
N ALA A 449 7.53 -17.26 -37.05
CA ALA A 449 6.99 -18.14 -38.09
C ALA A 449 5.52 -18.53 -37.87
N ASN A 450 5.05 -18.51 -36.63
CA ASN A 450 3.68 -18.93 -36.24
C ASN A 450 2.77 -17.76 -35.82
N ASN A 451 3.15 -16.53 -36.16
CA ASN A 451 2.39 -15.31 -35.85
C ASN A 451 2.11 -15.09 -34.33
N TRP A 452 3.04 -15.51 -33.48
CA TRP A 452 2.99 -15.23 -32.05
C TRP A 452 3.58 -13.86 -31.71
N ILE A 453 4.27 -13.25 -32.67
CA ILE A 453 4.93 -11.97 -32.54
C ILE A 453 4.20 -10.94 -33.42
N ASP A 454 3.82 -9.82 -32.83
CA ASP A 454 3.23 -8.69 -33.51
C ASP A 454 4.31 -7.84 -34.19
N THR A 455 4.55 -8.11 -35.45
CA THR A 455 5.58 -7.43 -36.21
C THR A 455 5.22 -5.98 -36.54
N THR A 456 3.96 -5.58 -36.37
CA THR A 456 3.53 -4.17 -36.59
C THR A 456 4.08 -3.21 -35.54
N LYS A 457 4.50 -3.73 -34.41
CA LYS A 457 5.10 -2.96 -33.32
C LYS A 457 6.61 -2.78 -33.43
N LEU A 458 7.21 -3.36 -34.48
CA LEU A 458 8.64 -3.31 -34.71
C LEU A 458 8.94 -2.30 -35.81
N ASP A 459 10.11 -1.64 -35.73
CA ASP A 459 10.61 -0.74 -36.78
C ASP A 459 11.16 -1.55 -37.93
N ILE A 460 10.27 -1.97 -38.80
CA ILE A 460 10.58 -2.75 -40.01
C ILE A 460 10.25 -1.93 -41.23
N GLN A 461 11.26 -1.60 -42.05
CA GLN A 461 11.13 -0.72 -43.22
C GLN A 461 10.48 -1.38 -44.45
N SER A 462 10.23 -2.69 -44.45
CA SER A 462 9.69 -3.42 -45.59
C SER A 462 8.62 -4.45 -45.22
N ARG A 463 7.53 -4.46 -46.00
CA ARG A 463 6.48 -5.49 -45.91
C ARG A 463 6.99 -6.92 -46.25
N TYR A 464 8.17 -7.03 -46.81
CA TYR A 464 8.78 -8.28 -47.31
C TYR A 464 10.00 -8.70 -46.47
N SER A 465 10.11 -8.23 -45.21
CA SER A 465 11.20 -8.63 -44.31
C SER A 465 11.15 -10.11 -44.05
N ASN A 466 12.32 -10.78 -44.14
CA ASN A 466 12.44 -12.17 -43.75
C ASN A 466 12.49 -12.33 -42.23
N ALA A 467 12.50 -13.60 -41.74
CA ALA A 467 12.51 -13.87 -40.30
C ALA A 467 13.75 -13.28 -39.60
N ASP A 468 14.91 -13.25 -40.27
CA ASP A 468 16.13 -12.69 -39.70
C ASP A 468 16.06 -11.17 -39.54
N ASP A 469 15.46 -10.48 -40.51
CA ASP A 469 15.23 -9.02 -40.42
C ASP A 469 14.27 -8.69 -39.28
N VAL A 470 13.20 -9.46 -39.13
CA VAL A 470 12.22 -9.30 -38.04
C VAL A 470 12.88 -9.57 -36.67
N PHE A 471 13.67 -10.62 -36.57
CA PHE A 471 14.37 -10.97 -35.35
C PHE A 471 15.40 -9.90 -34.95
N THR A 472 16.15 -9.39 -35.92
CA THR A 472 17.11 -8.30 -35.70
C THR A 472 16.43 -7.04 -35.20
N ALA A 473 15.32 -6.65 -35.84
CA ALA A 473 14.53 -5.50 -35.40
C ALA A 473 13.98 -5.71 -33.99
N LEU A 474 13.51 -6.92 -33.68
CA LEU A 474 13.04 -7.29 -32.36
C LEU A 474 14.13 -7.12 -31.30
N LEU A 475 15.33 -7.59 -31.56
CA LEU A 475 16.48 -7.46 -30.64
C LEU A 475 16.88 -6.00 -30.45
N ASP A 476 16.99 -5.24 -31.52
CA ASP A 476 17.41 -3.84 -31.47
C ASP A 476 16.42 -2.99 -30.68
N ASP A 477 15.13 -3.18 -30.91
CA ASP A 477 14.08 -2.50 -30.15
C ASP A 477 14.11 -2.91 -28.67
N CYS A 478 14.25 -4.21 -28.39
CA CYS A 478 14.30 -4.72 -27.03
C CYS A 478 15.50 -4.14 -26.27
N PHE A 479 16.69 -4.21 -26.80
CA PHE A 479 17.91 -3.74 -26.11
C PHE A 479 17.92 -2.22 -25.93
N ARG A 480 17.41 -1.47 -26.89
CA ARG A 480 17.24 0.00 -26.75
C ARG A 480 16.34 0.33 -25.56
N ASP A 481 15.23 -0.37 -25.44
CA ASP A 481 14.29 -0.15 -24.34
C ASP A 481 14.85 -0.63 -22.99
N LEU A 482 15.58 -1.75 -22.96
CA LEU A 482 16.21 -2.28 -21.75
C LEU A 482 17.29 -1.36 -21.18
N GLU A 483 17.98 -0.58 -22.03
CA GLU A 483 18.95 0.42 -21.57
C GLU A 483 18.30 1.52 -20.72
N GLN A 484 17.01 1.74 -20.88
CA GLN A 484 16.23 2.75 -20.14
C GLN A 484 15.27 2.13 -19.12
N ASP A 485 15.35 0.81 -18.90
CA ASP A 485 14.44 0.10 -18.02
C ASP A 485 15.02 -0.03 -16.60
N PRO A 486 14.49 0.70 -15.60
CA PRO A 486 14.98 0.64 -14.23
C PRO A 486 14.89 -0.76 -13.61
N ALA A 487 13.90 -1.56 -13.98
CA ALA A 487 13.75 -2.92 -13.46
C ALA A 487 14.84 -3.85 -14.00
N PHE A 488 15.25 -3.71 -15.24
CA PHE A 488 16.38 -4.45 -15.81
C PHE A 488 17.70 -3.99 -15.21
N GLU A 489 17.86 -2.69 -14.99
CA GLU A 489 19.02 -2.14 -14.29
C GLU A 489 19.16 -2.74 -12.89
N LYS A 490 18.06 -2.79 -12.13
CA LYS A 490 18.05 -3.43 -10.79
C LYS A 490 18.39 -4.92 -10.86
N LEU A 491 17.94 -5.63 -11.87
CA LEU A 491 18.30 -7.03 -12.06
C LEU A 491 19.81 -7.22 -12.26
N ILE A 492 20.44 -6.32 -13.01
CA ILE A 492 21.92 -6.32 -13.16
C ILE A 492 22.58 -6.06 -11.80
N TYR A 493 22.13 -5.06 -11.05
CA TYR A 493 22.65 -4.79 -9.71
C TYR A 493 22.53 -5.99 -8.78
N GLN A 494 21.43 -6.74 -8.86
CA GLN A 494 21.26 -7.97 -8.06
C GLN A 494 22.42 -8.95 -8.26
N TYR A 495 22.79 -9.20 -9.51
CA TYR A 495 23.89 -10.13 -9.81
C TYR A 495 25.27 -9.51 -9.54
N LEU A 496 25.44 -8.20 -9.67
CA LEU A 496 26.66 -7.54 -9.24
C LEU A 496 26.89 -7.69 -7.73
N ILE A 497 25.83 -7.61 -6.95
CA ILE A 497 25.87 -7.83 -5.50
C ILE A 497 26.12 -9.31 -5.20
N ASN A 498 25.41 -10.22 -5.84
CA ASN A 498 25.58 -11.67 -5.65
C ASN A 498 26.99 -12.13 -5.99
N ASN A 499 27.62 -11.54 -7.01
CA ASN A 499 28.96 -11.86 -7.49
C ASN A 499 30.08 -11.04 -6.81
N ASN A 500 29.76 -10.26 -5.77
CA ASN A 500 30.70 -9.41 -5.03
C ASN A 500 31.39 -8.32 -5.89
N VAL A 501 30.80 -7.92 -7.00
CA VAL A 501 31.29 -6.80 -7.83
C VAL A 501 30.94 -5.48 -7.17
N VAL A 502 29.66 -5.30 -6.81
CA VAL A 502 29.20 -4.25 -5.90
C VAL A 502 29.08 -4.84 -4.51
N THR A 503 29.73 -4.25 -3.54
CA THR A 503 29.88 -4.81 -2.19
C THR A 503 28.88 -4.17 -1.23
N GLY A 504 28.56 -4.89 -0.15
CA GLY A 504 27.74 -4.35 0.93
C GLY A 504 28.36 -3.10 1.58
N ARG A 505 29.68 -3.06 1.67
CA ARG A 505 30.42 -1.90 2.16
C ARG A 505 30.14 -0.65 1.31
N GLU A 506 30.21 -0.75 0.00
CA GLU A 506 29.91 0.36 -0.92
C GLU A 506 28.47 0.84 -0.76
N LEU A 507 27.52 -0.09 -0.66
CA LEU A 507 26.11 0.27 -0.47
C LEU A 507 25.85 0.90 0.89
N CYS A 508 26.49 0.43 1.96
CA CYS A 508 26.40 1.05 3.29
C CYS A 508 26.97 2.47 3.28
N MET A 509 28.07 2.72 2.57
CA MET A 509 28.59 4.08 2.38
C MET A 509 27.64 4.97 1.59
N ALA A 510 26.99 4.42 0.57
CA ALA A 510 26.00 5.16 -0.22
C ALA A 510 24.77 5.59 0.60
N LEU A 511 24.40 4.87 1.66
CA LEU A 511 23.34 5.27 2.57
C LEU A 511 23.62 6.65 3.21
N TYR A 512 24.87 6.96 3.52
CA TYR A 512 25.26 8.28 3.98
C TYR A 512 25.26 9.31 2.85
N SER A 513 25.78 8.94 1.67
CA SER A 513 25.83 9.84 0.51
C SER A 513 24.46 10.32 0.09
N GLN A 514 23.44 9.48 0.20
CA GLN A 514 22.05 9.80 -0.15
C GLN A 514 21.20 10.26 1.05
N ASN A 515 21.82 10.57 2.18
CA ASN A 515 21.16 11.04 3.40
C ASN A 515 20.08 10.10 3.93
N VAL A 516 20.16 8.80 3.64
CA VAL A 516 19.31 7.78 4.27
C VAL A 516 19.68 7.63 5.74
N LEU A 517 20.97 7.69 6.03
CA LEU A 517 21.52 7.76 7.37
C LEU A 517 22.10 9.16 7.62
N ALA A 518 21.95 9.66 8.85
CA ALA A 518 22.61 10.89 9.28
C ALA A 518 24.13 10.70 9.24
N TYR A 519 24.83 11.63 8.59
CA TYR A 519 26.27 11.53 8.38
C TYR A 519 27.03 11.36 9.70
N ASP A 520 27.87 10.34 9.76
CA ASP A 520 28.79 10.04 10.85
C ASP A 520 30.15 9.74 10.24
N GLU A 521 31.11 10.68 10.46
CA GLU A 521 32.45 10.58 9.87
C GLU A 521 33.20 9.34 10.35
N ASN A 522 33.05 8.96 11.61
CA ASN A 522 33.72 7.79 12.17
C ASN A 522 33.21 6.49 11.54
N GLU A 523 31.89 6.36 11.40
CA GLU A 523 31.29 5.16 10.75
C GLU A 523 31.66 5.08 9.27
N VAL A 524 31.65 6.20 8.55
CA VAL A 524 32.05 6.25 7.13
C VAL A 524 33.52 5.86 6.98
N ASN A 525 34.40 6.37 7.83
CA ASN A 525 35.83 6.02 7.81
C ASN A 525 36.08 4.55 8.12
N LEU A 526 35.34 3.97 9.07
CA LEU A 526 35.43 2.55 9.39
C LEU A 526 34.94 1.69 8.21
N LEU A 527 33.84 2.05 7.57
CA LEU A 527 33.36 1.36 6.36
C LEU A 527 34.38 1.43 5.22
N ARG A 528 35.07 2.57 5.08
CA ARG A 528 36.06 2.77 4.01
C ARG A 528 37.25 1.83 4.11
N VAL A 529 37.70 1.51 5.32
CA VAL A 529 38.90 0.69 5.59
C VAL A 529 38.60 -0.74 6.00
N SER A 530 37.31 -1.11 6.23
CA SER A 530 36.90 -2.42 6.74
C SER A 530 36.43 -3.34 5.62
N GLY A 531 36.26 -4.62 5.95
CA GLY A 531 35.76 -5.65 5.02
C GLY A 531 34.25 -5.88 5.12
N GLU A 532 33.79 -6.90 4.39
CA GLU A 532 32.37 -7.27 4.29
C GLU A 532 31.77 -7.76 5.61
N GLU A 533 32.55 -8.38 6.49
CA GLU A 533 32.07 -8.75 7.83
C GLU A 533 31.65 -7.52 8.62
N TYR A 534 32.43 -6.45 8.55
CA TYR A 534 32.06 -5.19 9.19
C TYR A 534 30.81 -4.57 8.56
N ALA A 535 30.68 -4.59 7.23
CA ALA A 535 29.50 -4.10 6.54
C ALA A 535 28.23 -4.86 6.98
N TYR A 536 28.33 -6.18 7.12
CA TYR A 536 27.24 -7.00 7.67
C TYR A 536 26.87 -6.57 9.09
N GLN A 537 27.82 -6.47 10.00
CA GLN A 537 27.57 -6.04 11.37
C GLN A 537 27.03 -4.62 11.43
N PHE A 538 27.51 -3.75 10.55
CA PHE A 538 27.02 -2.39 10.41
C PHE A 538 25.52 -2.35 10.06
N LEU A 539 25.12 -3.06 9.01
CA LEU A 539 23.72 -3.10 8.61
C LEU A 539 22.85 -3.73 9.70
N MET A 540 23.29 -4.80 10.33
CA MET A 540 22.56 -5.44 11.44
C MET A 540 22.41 -4.49 12.62
N ASN A 541 23.39 -3.67 12.95
CA ASN A 541 23.28 -2.64 13.98
C ASN A 541 22.29 -1.54 13.61
N LYS A 542 22.26 -1.14 12.34
CA LYS A 542 21.27 -0.13 11.86
C LYS A 542 19.83 -0.68 11.94
N ILE A 543 19.63 -1.95 11.66
CA ILE A 543 18.33 -2.62 11.87
C ILE A 543 18.00 -2.68 13.38
N ARG A 544 18.97 -3.06 14.20
CA ARG A 544 18.78 -3.15 15.67
C ARG A 544 18.37 -1.84 16.29
N ASN A 545 18.92 -0.73 15.81
CA ASN A 545 18.62 0.61 16.31
C ASN A 545 17.48 1.31 15.56
N ILE A 546 16.81 0.58 14.63
CA ILE A 546 15.70 1.10 13.81
C ILE A 546 16.13 2.33 12.96
N GLU A 547 17.38 2.46 12.64
CA GLU A 547 17.89 3.47 11.69
C GLU A 547 17.62 3.03 10.23
N ILE A 548 17.60 1.72 9.99
CA ILE A 548 17.03 1.08 8.81
C ILE A 548 15.85 0.22 9.28
N THR A 549 14.68 0.47 8.71
CA THR A 549 13.43 -0.13 9.17
C THR A 549 13.09 -1.42 8.41
N PRO A 550 12.30 -2.32 8.99
CA PRO A 550 11.77 -3.47 8.26
C PRO A 550 11.01 -3.10 6.98
N ALA A 551 10.25 -2.02 7.00
CA ALA A 551 9.53 -1.52 5.83
C ALA A 551 10.48 -1.09 4.70
N GLN A 552 11.57 -0.40 5.00
CA GLN A 552 12.57 0.00 4.01
C GLN A 552 13.19 -1.22 3.31
N LEU A 553 13.49 -2.28 4.06
CA LEU A 553 14.06 -3.50 3.50
C LEU A 553 13.03 -4.33 2.73
N ALA A 554 11.75 -4.24 3.10
CA ALA A 554 10.66 -5.01 2.50
C ALA A 554 10.99 -6.52 2.35
N LEU A 555 11.71 -7.05 3.34
CA LEU A 555 11.98 -8.48 3.50
C LEU A 555 10.93 -9.11 4.42
N ASP A 556 10.73 -10.40 4.32
CA ASP A 556 9.79 -11.09 5.21
C ASP A 556 10.33 -11.25 6.64
N PRO A 557 9.60 -10.83 7.66
CA PRO A 557 8.36 -10.05 7.63
C PRO A 557 8.63 -8.55 7.55
N CYS A 558 7.80 -7.82 6.82
CA CYS A 558 7.87 -6.35 6.74
C CYS A 558 6.52 -5.68 7.03
N THR A 559 5.48 -6.44 7.28
CA THR A 559 4.13 -5.96 7.59
C THR A 559 3.60 -6.62 8.85
N ALA A 560 2.78 -5.88 9.58
CA ALA A 560 2.09 -6.40 10.76
C ALA A 560 0.86 -5.56 11.08
N SER A 561 -0.05 -6.10 11.89
CA SER A 561 -1.19 -5.38 12.41
C SER A 561 -1.51 -5.79 13.83
N CYS A 562 -2.11 -4.87 14.59
CA CYS A 562 -2.59 -5.11 15.93
C CYS A 562 -3.89 -4.35 16.15
N VAL A 563 -4.92 -5.04 16.65
CA VAL A 563 -6.21 -4.45 16.99
C VAL A 563 -6.47 -4.68 18.48
N VAL A 564 -6.75 -3.60 19.19
CA VAL A 564 -7.13 -3.62 20.61
C VAL A 564 -8.55 -3.14 20.73
N THR A 565 -9.40 -3.93 21.35
CA THR A 565 -10.81 -3.59 21.60
C THR A 565 -11.13 -3.56 23.09
N SER A 566 -12.16 -2.80 23.46
CA SER A 566 -12.81 -2.96 24.76
C SER A 566 -13.70 -4.21 24.75
N ALA A 567 -13.45 -5.15 25.61
CA ALA A 567 -14.29 -6.33 25.77
C ALA A 567 -15.71 -5.99 26.25
N LYS A 568 -15.88 -4.86 26.94
CA LYS A 568 -17.13 -4.43 27.56
C LYS A 568 -18.01 -3.59 26.66
N THR A 569 -17.43 -2.88 25.70
CA THR A 569 -18.17 -1.90 24.88
C THR A 569 -18.11 -2.16 23.37
N GLY A 570 -17.14 -2.95 22.91
CA GLY A 570 -16.89 -3.12 21.47
C GLY A 570 -16.19 -1.94 20.80
N GLU A 571 -15.78 -0.92 21.56
CA GLU A 571 -14.98 0.19 21.04
C GLU A 571 -13.59 -0.29 20.63
N VAL A 572 -13.10 0.20 19.50
CA VAL A 572 -11.73 -0.06 19.05
C VAL A 572 -10.80 0.97 19.69
N LEU A 573 -9.92 0.51 20.58
CA LEU A 573 -8.98 1.37 21.31
C LEU A 573 -7.70 1.64 20.51
N ALA A 574 -7.30 0.68 19.68
CA ALA A 574 -6.20 0.79 18.73
C ALA A 574 -6.46 -0.09 17.52
N LEU A 575 -6.10 0.41 16.35
CA LEU A 575 -6.13 -0.32 15.09
C LEU A 575 -4.87 0.08 14.32
N VAL A 576 -3.83 -0.72 14.44
CA VAL A 576 -2.51 -0.36 13.96
C VAL A 576 -2.12 -1.22 12.76
N SER A 577 -1.71 -0.54 11.71
CA SER A 577 -1.13 -1.15 10.51
C SER A 577 0.31 -0.67 10.34
N TYR A 578 1.24 -1.60 10.21
CA TYR A 578 2.63 -1.32 9.89
C TYR A 578 2.98 -1.93 8.53
N PRO A 579 3.68 -1.23 7.62
CA PRO A 579 4.03 0.18 7.70
C PRO A 579 2.86 1.11 7.36
N SER A 580 3.11 2.40 7.42
CA SER A 580 2.13 3.43 7.14
C SER A 580 2.75 4.54 6.28
N TYR A 581 2.05 5.63 6.12
CA TYR A 581 2.45 6.76 5.28
C TYR A 581 2.07 8.09 5.94
N ASP A 582 2.67 9.18 5.43
CA ASP A 582 2.32 10.54 5.84
C ASP A 582 1.20 11.09 4.96
N ASN A 583 -0.02 11.16 5.49
CA ASN A 583 -1.17 11.66 4.74
C ASN A 583 -1.14 13.17 4.51
N ASN A 584 -0.26 13.93 5.18
CA ASN A 584 0.02 15.34 4.82
C ASN A 584 0.68 15.47 3.45
N ARG A 585 1.39 14.43 2.98
CA ARG A 585 2.16 14.46 1.74
C ARG A 585 1.50 13.74 0.58
N ILE A 586 0.31 13.23 0.76
CA ILE A 586 -0.34 12.37 -0.25
C ILE A 586 -0.67 13.14 -1.56
N SER A 587 -0.80 14.45 -1.50
CA SER A 587 -0.99 15.30 -2.68
C SER A 587 0.30 15.55 -3.48
N ASP A 588 1.46 15.28 -2.91
CA ASP A 588 2.75 15.28 -3.62
C ASP A 588 2.81 14.04 -4.52
N SER A 589 2.79 14.25 -5.84
CA SER A 589 2.80 13.17 -6.82
C SER A 589 4.06 12.30 -6.75
N THR A 590 5.21 12.88 -6.43
CA THR A 590 6.47 12.16 -6.25
C THR A 590 6.39 11.23 -5.04
N TYR A 591 5.91 11.73 -3.91
CA TYR A 591 5.70 10.92 -2.71
C TYR A 591 4.68 9.80 -2.93
N PHE A 592 3.57 10.11 -3.58
CA PHE A 592 2.54 9.11 -3.90
C PHE A 592 3.08 8.01 -4.82
N ALA A 593 3.89 8.37 -5.83
CA ALA A 593 4.57 7.40 -6.68
C ALA A 593 5.55 6.51 -5.91
N GLN A 594 6.30 7.09 -4.96
CA GLN A 594 7.19 6.33 -4.07
C GLN A 594 6.41 5.32 -3.22
N LEU A 595 5.27 5.71 -2.66
CA LEU A 595 4.41 4.83 -1.87
C LEU A 595 3.85 3.66 -2.70
N ASN A 596 3.46 3.92 -3.94
CA ASN A 596 2.98 2.87 -4.84
C ASN A 596 4.09 1.90 -5.28
N ALA A 597 5.33 2.38 -5.40
CA ALA A 597 6.49 1.56 -5.73
C ALA A 597 7.06 0.80 -4.53
N ASP A 598 6.71 1.18 -3.31
CA ASP A 598 7.20 0.56 -2.08
C ASP A 598 6.64 -0.86 -1.92
N GLN A 599 7.53 -1.84 -1.89
CA GLN A 599 7.18 -3.26 -1.79
C GLN A 599 6.58 -3.65 -0.43
N SER A 600 6.75 -2.82 0.59
CA SER A 600 6.11 -3.00 1.90
C SER A 600 4.63 -2.59 1.92
N LEU A 601 4.12 -2.04 0.81
CA LEU A 601 2.72 -1.65 0.62
C LEU A 601 2.17 -0.73 1.72
N PRO A 602 2.77 0.43 1.96
CA PRO A 602 2.40 1.30 3.08
C PRO A 602 0.98 1.88 2.98
N LEU A 603 0.41 1.95 1.76
CA LEU A 603 -0.98 2.40 1.56
C LEU A 603 -2.02 1.36 1.97
N ARG A 604 -1.62 0.10 2.16
CA ARG A 604 -2.53 -0.97 2.58
C ARG A 604 -2.74 -0.91 4.09
N ASN A 605 -3.99 -0.87 4.53
CA ASN A 605 -4.31 -1.09 5.94
C ASN A 605 -4.29 -2.60 6.24
N ASN A 606 -3.22 -3.07 6.87
CA ASN A 606 -3.02 -4.49 7.15
C ASN A 606 -4.00 -5.05 8.18
N ALA A 607 -4.60 -4.20 9.00
CA ALA A 607 -5.59 -4.62 9.99
C ALA A 607 -6.97 -4.89 9.37
N THR A 608 -7.30 -4.24 8.24
CA THR A 608 -8.63 -4.29 7.63
C THR A 608 -8.65 -4.95 6.25
N GLN A 609 -7.55 -4.92 5.50
CA GLN A 609 -7.49 -5.32 4.09
C GLN A 609 -6.70 -6.61 3.84
N THR A 610 -5.86 -7.05 4.77
CA THR A 610 -5.06 -8.26 4.61
C THR A 610 -5.82 -9.48 5.11
N LEU A 611 -6.30 -10.29 4.18
CA LEU A 611 -7.01 -11.53 4.49
C LEU A 611 -6.02 -12.70 4.54
N LYS A 612 -6.10 -13.48 5.62
CA LYS A 612 -5.29 -14.69 5.81
C LYS A 612 -6.12 -15.79 6.48
N ALA A 613 -5.72 -17.03 6.26
CA ALA A 613 -6.25 -18.14 7.03
C ALA A 613 -5.87 -17.97 8.50
N PRO A 614 -6.81 -18.14 9.44
CA PRO A 614 -6.57 -17.83 10.85
C PRO A 614 -5.70 -18.85 11.59
N GLY A 615 -5.51 -20.03 11.02
CA GLY A 615 -4.83 -21.13 11.69
C GLY A 615 -5.51 -21.50 13.00
N SER A 616 -4.71 -21.91 13.96
CA SER A 616 -5.21 -22.43 15.25
C SER A 616 -5.99 -21.41 16.11
N THR A 617 -6.04 -20.15 15.73
CA THR A 617 -6.92 -19.17 16.40
C THR A 617 -8.41 -19.45 16.18
N PHE A 618 -8.75 -20.28 15.19
CA PHE A 618 -10.11 -20.75 14.93
C PHE A 618 -10.55 -21.88 15.89
N LYS A 619 -9.64 -22.58 16.50
CA LYS A 619 -9.94 -23.76 17.34
C LYS A 619 -10.93 -23.51 18.50
N PRO A 620 -10.95 -22.38 19.19
CA PRO A 620 -12.00 -22.06 20.15
C PRO A 620 -13.43 -22.16 19.57
N ILE A 621 -13.63 -21.73 18.33
CA ILE A 621 -14.94 -21.87 17.64
C ILE A 621 -15.29 -23.35 17.47
N THR A 622 -14.36 -24.16 17.03
CA THR A 622 -14.55 -25.60 16.86
C THR A 622 -14.84 -26.29 18.20
N ALA A 623 -14.17 -25.91 19.27
CA ALA A 623 -14.44 -26.41 20.63
C ALA A 623 -15.87 -26.07 21.07
N ILE A 624 -16.30 -24.83 20.87
CA ILE A 624 -17.67 -24.39 21.19
C ILE A 624 -18.68 -25.20 20.38
N ALA A 625 -18.47 -25.32 19.07
CA ALA A 625 -19.36 -26.10 18.21
C ALA A 625 -19.47 -27.56 18.67
N GLY A 626 -18.35 -28.18 19.00
CA GLY A 626 -18.32 -29.55 19.50
C GLY A 626 -19.08 -29.73 20.81
N LEU A 627 -18.94 -28.81 21.74
CA LEU A 627 -19.63 -28.84 23.06
C LEU A 627 -21.12 -28.54 22.91
N GLU A 628 -21.50 -27.49 22.20
CA GLU A 628 -22.88 -27.06 22.08
C GLU A 628 -23.73 -28.01 21.22
N GLU A 629 -23.15 -28.64 20.20
CA GLU A 629 -23.83 -29.65 19.38
C GLU A 629 -23.78 -31.08 20.02
N GLY A 630 -23.10 -31.23 21.15
CA GLY A 630 -23.00 -32.51 21.84
C GLY A 630 -22.10 -33.54 21.16
N ALA A 631 -21.27 -33.14 20.20
CA ALA A 631 -20.28 -34.01 19.57
C ALA A 631 -19.18 -34.45 20.54
N ILE A 632 -18.89 -33.60 21.51
CA ILE A 632 -17.99 -33.87 22.65
C ILE A 632 -18.63 -33.37 23.94
N THR A 633 -18.15 -33.92 25.05
CA THR A 633 -18.46 -33.43 26.38
C THR A 633 -17.19 -32.93 27.06
N LEU A 634 -17.33 -32.23 28.20
CA LEU A 634 -16.19 -31.75 29.00
C LEU A 634 -15.28 -32.86 29.51
N SER A 635 -15.85 -34.07 29.71
CA SER A 635 -15.13 -35.23 30.21
C SER A 635 -14.58 -36.18 29.15
N ASP A 636 -14.95 -35.97 27.90
CA ASP A 636 -14.44 -36.80 26.80
C ASP A 636 -12.94 -36.65 26.65
N MET A 637 -12.26 -37.77 26.53
CA MET A 637 -10.83 -37.86 26.32
C MET A 637 -10.56 -38.36 24.90
N ILE A 638 -9.98 -37.52 24.05
CA ILE A 638 -9.55 -37.92 22.72
C ILE A 638 -8.04 -38.18 22.76
N ASN A 639 -7.65 -39.40 22.34
CA ASN A 639 -6.28 -39.84 22.39
C ASN A 639 -5.51 -39.47 21.15
N CYS A 640 -4.72 -38.40 21.21
CA CYS A 640 -3.85 -38.00 20.11
C CYS A 640 -2.68 -38.96 19.93
N THR A 641 -2.66 -39.63 18.79
CA THR A 641 -1.57 -40.57 18.38
C THR A 641 -0.49 -39.92 17.51
N GLY A 642 -0.61 -38.61 17.25
CA GLY A 642 0.32 -37.85 16.42
C GLY A 642 -0.13 -37.70 14.96
N ILE A 643 -0.92 -38.62 14.44
CA ILE A 643 -1.47 -38.54 13.08
C ILE A 643 -2.94 -38.97 13.10
N TYR A 644 -3.79 -38.17 12.49
CA TYR A 644 -5.21 -38.44 12.34
C TYR A 644 -5.48 -39.11 10.99
N GLU A 645 -5.92 -40.37 11.01
CA GLU A 645 -6.02 -41.24 9.85
C GLU A 645 -7.46 -41.53 9.39
N GLU A 646 -8.47 -40.95 10.05
CA GLU A 646 -9.88 -41.16 9.71
C GLU A 646 -10.32 -40.37 8.45
N VAL A 647 -9.38 -39.78 7.76
CA VAL A 647 -9.54 -39.04 6.52
C VAL A 647 -8.64 -39.59 5.40
N SER A 648 -9.04 -39.43 4.13
CA SER A 648 -8.31 -39.96 2.99
C SER A 648 -6.88 -39.37 2.85
N ASN A 649 -6.68 -38.14 3.32
CA ASN A 649 -5.35 -37.49 3.40
C ASN A 649 -5.04 -37.24 4.87
N PRO A 650 -4.30 -38.14 5.55
CA PRO A 650 -4.05 -38.04 6.98
C PRO A 650 -3.50 -36.70 7.44
N ILE A 651 -3.92 -36.27 8.61
CA ILE A 651 -3.53 -34.98 9.21
C ILE A 651 -2.53 -35.24 10.33
N ARG A 652 -1.34 -34.64 10.18
CA ARG A 652 -0.32 -34.68 11.23
C ARG A 652 -0.63 -33.64 12.30
N CYS A 653 -0.60 -34.06 13.55
CA CYS A 653 -0.48 -33.13 14.65
C CYS A 653 0.88 -32.47 14.61
N TRP A 654 1.00 -31.23 15.01
CA TRP A 654 2.27 -30.50 15.00
C TRP A 654 3.37 -31.20 15.83
N LYS A 655 2.98 -32.04 16.78
CA LYS A 655 3.90 -32.81 17.62
C LYS A 655 4.45 -34.10 16.95
N TYR A 656 3.87 -34.49 15.80
CA TYR A 656 4.32 -35.69 15.06
C TYR A 656 5.85 -35.61 14.75
N PRO A 657 6.63 -36.72 14.88
CA PRO A 657 6.20 -38.11 15.18
C PRO A 657 5.83 -38.41 16.63
N GLY A 658 6.00 -37.47 17.56
CA GLY A 658 5.45 -37.57 18.91
C GLY A 658 3.93 -37.43 18.93
N PHE A 659 3.34 -37.45 20.10
CA PHE A 659 1.92 -37.39 20.30
C PHE A 659 1.58 -36.68 21.64
N HIS A 660 0.34 -36.25 21.80
CA HIS A 660 -0.12 -35.64 23.06
C HIS A 660 -0.70 -36.65 24.03
N GLY A 661 -1.19 -37.78 23.53
CA GLY A 661 -1.95 -38.75 24.35
C GLY A 661 -3.39 -38.26 24.58
N PRO A 662 -4.03 -38.73 25.65
CA PRO A 662 -5.42 -38.39 25.93
C PRO A 662 -5.58 -36.95 26.40
N LEU A 663 -6.46 -36.19 25.71
CA LEU A 663 -6.77 -34.81 25.98
C LEU A 663 -8.28 -34.62 26.08
N ASN A 664 -8.74 -33.82 27.04
CA ASN A 664 -10.08 -33.24 27.04
C ASN A 664 -10.08 -31.92 26.21
N VAL A 665 -11.21 -31.23 26.11
CA VAL A 665 -11.33 -30.02 25.32
C VAL A 665 -10.42 -28.88 25.82
N VAL A 666 -10.25 -28.75 27.13
CA VAL A 666 -9.33 -27.76 27.73
C VAL A 666 -7.89 -28.06 27.31
N GLY A 667 -7.47 -29.32 27.45
CA GLY A 667 -6.15 -29.77 26.99
C GLY A 667 -5.96 -29.68 25.48
N GLY A 668 -7.02 -29.88 24.69
CA GLY A 668 -7.01 -29.70 23.26
C GLY A 668 -6.69 -28.26 22.85
N ILE A 669 -7.28 -27.28 23.50
CA ILE A 669 -7.01 -25.86 23.30
C ILE A 669 -5.60 -25.51 23.81
N GLU A 670 -5.27 -25.88 25.06
CA GLU A 670 -3.95 -25.64 25.65
C GLU A 670 -2.80 -26.09 24.77
N ASN A 671 -2.90 -27.32 24.26
CA ASN A 671 -1.86 -27.93 23.44
C ASN A 671 -2.01 -27.65 21.94
N SER A 672 -3.03 -26.93 21.54
CA SER A 672 -3.34 -26.66 20.13
C SER A 672 -3.32 -27.96 19.28
N CYS A 673 -3.92 -29.03 19.77
CA CYS A 673 -3.81 -30.36 19.21
C CYS A 673 -4.61 -30.50 17.91
N ASN A 674 -3.94 -30.65 16.79
CA ASN A 674 -4.61 -30.84 15.50
C ASN A 674 -5.44 -32.12 15.44
N TYR A 675 -4.94 -33.18 16.06
CA TYR A 675 -5.66 -34.45 16.14
C TYR A 675 -7.01 -34.27 16.87
N PHE A 676 -7.00 -33.59 18.01
CA PHE A 676 -8.20 -33.33 18.83
C PHE A 676 -9.28 -32.65 17.99
N PHE A 677 -8.95 -31.56 17.32
CA PHE A 677 -9.89 -30.77 16.56
C PHE A 677 -10.33 -31.44 15.26
N SER A 678 -9.45 -32.24 14.63
CA SER A 678 -9.85 -33.10 13.50
C SER A 678 -10.92 -34.10 13.92
N GLU A 679 -10.75 -34.75 15.09
CA GLU A 679 -11.75 -35.67 15.62
C GLU A 679 -13.07 -34.95 15.97
N VAL A 680 -13.03 -33.76 16.54
CA VAL A 680 -14.24 -32.96 16.80
C VAL A 680 -14.99 -32.67 15.51
N ALA A 681 -14.29 -32.22 14.48
CA ALA A 681 -14.90 -31.93 13.17
C ALA A 681 -15.44 -33.19 12.50
N HIS A 682 -14.74 -34.32 12.66
CA HIS A 682 -15.19 -35.60 12.14
C HIS A 682 -16.50 -36.04 12.80
N ARG A 683 -16.58 -35.91 14.15
CA ARG A 683 -17.82 -36.18 14.89
C ARG A 683 -18.95 -35.26 14.49
N LEU A 684 -18.67 -33.96 14.27
CA LEU A 684 -19.66 -33.00 13.74
C LEU A 684 -20.13 -33.35 12.33
N SER A 685 -19.29 -34.07 11.56
CA SER A 685 -19.61 -34.54 10.20
C SER A 685 -20.26 -35.93 10.17
N THR A 686 -20.44 -36.57 11.32
CA THR A 686 -21.00 -37.92 11.41
C THR A 686 -22.45 -37.86 11.85
N GLU A 687 -23.32 -38.50 11.08
CA GLU A 687 -24.76 -38.64 11.37
C GLU A 687 -24.99 -39.63 12.52
N THR A 688 -26.22 -39.62 13.04
CA THR A 688 -26.63 -40.55 14.10
C THR A 688 -26.60 -42.03 13.66
N ASP A 689 -26.68 -42.31 12.38
CA ASP A 689 -26.52 -43.67 11.81
C ASP A 689 -25.08 -44.07 11.54
N GLY A 690 -24.10 -43.18 11.90
CA GLY A 690 -22.68 -43.43 11.71
C GLY A 690 -22.15 -43.05 10.31
N SER A 691 -22.97 -42.54 9.41
CA SER A 691 -22.54 -42.08 8.08
C SER A 691 -21.79 -40.78 8.15
N TYR A 692 -20.65 -40.72 7.45
CA TYR A 692 -19.83 -39.49 7.35
C TYR A 692 -20.34 -38.59 6.23
N LYS A 693 -20.63 -37.33 6.59
CA LYS A 693 -21.11 -36.27 5.66
C LYS A 693 -20.31 -34.99 5.93
N PRO A 694 -19.26 -34.72 5.16
CA PRO A 694 -18.41 -33.56 5.37
C PRO A 694 -19.16 -32.22 5.29
N GLU A 695 -20.22 -32.15 4.46
CA GLU A 695 -21.05 -30.96 4.34
C GLU A 695 -21.72 -30.56 5.64
N LYS A 696 -22.17 -31.56 6.44
CA LYS A 696 -22.77 -31.32 7.75
C LYS A 696 -21.77 -30.66 8.74
N GLY A 697 -20.55 -31.17 8.76
CA GLY A 697 -19.50 -30.59 9.60
C GLY A 697 -19.14 -29.18 9.15
N LEU A 698 -19.03 -28.93 7.85
CA LEU A 698 -18.77 -27.61 7.29
C LEU A 698 -19.90 -26.62 7.59
N GLU A 699 -21.16 -27.03 7.45
CA GLU A 699 -22.32 -26.19 7.79
C GLU A 699 -22.33 -25.85 9.28
N THR A 700 -21.99 -26.80 10.14
CA THR A 700 -21.90 -26.57 11.59
C THR A 700 -20.78 -25.59 11.94
N LEU A 701 -19.59 -25.76 11.39
CA LEU A 701 -18.48 -24.81 11.60
C LEU A 701 -18.83 -23.42 11.08
N LYS A 702 -19.46 -23.35 9.92
CA LYS A 702 -19.94 -22.09 9.34
C LYS A 702 -21.00 -21.42 10.23
N LYS A 703 -21.94 -22.20 10.78
CA LYS A 703 -22.95 -21.69 11.72
C LYS A 703 -22.30 -20.99 12.90
N TYR A 704 -21.34 -21.63 13.57
CA TYR A 704 -20.69 -21.06 14.74
C TYR A 704 -19.75 -19.90 14.38
N ALA A 705 -19.01 -19.99 13.29
CA ALA A 705 -18.22 -18.88 12.81
C ALA A 705 -19.07 -17.64 12.47
N THR A 706 -20.24 -17.87 11.85
CA THR A 706 -21.24 -16.81 11.55
C THR A 706 -21.81 -16.19 12.83
N MET A 707 -22.04 -16.99 13.88
CA MET A 707 -22.48 -16.49 15.17
C MET A 707 -21.48 -15.48 15.77
N PHE A 708 -20.18 -15.70 15.58
CA PHE A 708 -19.12 -14.76 15.96
C PHE A 708 -18.91 -13.61 14.97
N GLY A 709 -19.69 -13.53 13.89
CA GLY A 709 -19.65 -12.45 12.91
C GLY A 709 -18.56 -12.60 11.85
N LEU A 710 -17.94 -13.79 11.69
CA LEU A 710 -16.84 -14.00 10.72
C LEU A 710 -17.33 -14.17 9.27
N ASP A 711 -18.63 -14.13 9.02
CA ASP A 711 -19.24 -14.17 7.68
C ASP A 711 -19.35 -12.78 7.04
N ARG A 712 -19.04 -11.73 7.77
CA ARG A 712 -19.23 -10.32 7.35
C ARG A 712 -18.17 -9.40 7.94
N THR A 713 -18.14 -8.18 7.41
CA THR A 713 -17.26 -7.12 7.93
C THR A 713 -17.59 -6.79 9.40
N SER A 714 -16.61 -6.23 10.11
CA SER A 714 -16.65 -6.09 11.56
C SER A 714 -17.58 -5.00 12.10
N GLY A 715 -18.04 -4.09 11.24
CA GLY A 715 -18.88 -2.95 11.62
C GLY A 715 -18.15 -1.62 11.72
N ILE A 716 -16.81 -1.59 11.63
CA ILE A 716 -16.06 -0.33 11.64
C ILE A 716 -16.43 0.56 10.45
N GLU A 717 -16.26 1.85 10.61
CA GLU A 717 -16.74 2.88 9.68
C GLU A 717 -15.80 3.13 8.50
N ILE A 718 -14.71 2.37 8.37
CA ILE A 718 -13.78 2.47 7.24
C ILE A 718 -13.83 1.20 6.38
N SER A 719 -13.27 1.28 5.18
CA SER A 719 -13.22 0.17 4.23
C SER A 719 -12.54 -1.06 4.81
N GLU A 720 -13.12 -2.21 4.58
CA GLU A 720 -12.69 -3.50 5.10
C GLU A 720 -12.87 -4.58 4.04
N ALA A 721 -11.90 -5.49 3.93
CA ALA A 721 -12.00 -6.64 3.03
C ALA A 721 -13.10 -7.61 3.51
N THR A 722 -13.85 -8.16 2.57
CA THR A 722 -14.91 -9.13 2.88
C THR A 722 -14.29 -10.46 3.29
N PRO A 723 -14.61 -10.99 4.49
CA PRO A 723 -14.11 -12.28 4.93
C PRO A 723 -14.82 -13.44 4.23
N SER A 724 -14.22 -14.63 4.30
CA SER A 724 -14.87 -15.85 3.86
C SER A 724 -14.62 -17.00 4.84
N ILE A 725 -15.66 -17.76 5.12
CA ILE A 725 -15.60 -18.98 5.93
C ILE A 725 -15.37 -20.18 5.00
N SER A 726 -14.54 -21.12 5.42
CA SER A 726 -14.18 -22.30 4.63
C SER A 726 -15.41 -23.14 4.27
N ASP A 727 -15.42 -23.60 3.04
CA ASP A 727 -16.43 -24.47 2.44
C ASP A 727 -15.90 -25.84 2.02
N THR A 728 -14.66 -26.16 2.41
CA THR A 728 -13.99 -27.41 2.06
C THR A 728 -13.34 -28.06 3.28
N ASP A 729 -13.23 -29.38 3.30
CA ASP A 729 -12.46 -30.16 4.27
C ASP A 729 -12.74 -29.78 5.72
N PRO A 730 -13.78 -30.36 6.35
CA PRO A 730 -14.19 -29.95 7.70
C PRO A 730 -13.09 -30.16 8.75
N GLU A 731 -12.27 -31.19 8.64
CA GLU A 731 -11.19 -31.49 9.58
C GLU A 731 -10.10 -30.41 9.50
N ARG A 732 -9.68 -30.01 8.30
CA ARG A 732 -8.71 -28.91 8.15
C ARG A 732 -9.32 -27.54 8.46
N SER A 733 -10.57 -27.33 8.10
CA SER A 733 -11.31 -26.11 8.45
C SER A 733 -11.44 -25.92 9.95
N SER A 734 -11.56 -27.00 10.73
CA SER A 734 -11.62 -26.97 12.19
C SER A 734 -10.36 -26.41 12.85
N MET A 735 -9.25 -26.48 12.15
CA MET A 735 -7.94 -25.97 12.59
C MET A 735 -7.64 -24.58 12.03
N GLY A 736 -8.61 -23.96 11.37
CA GLY A 736 -8.45 -22.64 10.74
C GLY A 736 -7.71 -22.64 9.41
N GLN A 737 -7.59 -23.80 8.77
CA GLN A 737 -7.09 -23.98 7.43
C GLN A 737 -8.26 -24.11 6.43
N GLY A 738 -8.07 -24.79 5.31
CA GLY A 738 -9.08 -24.82 4.26
C GLY A 738 -9.11 -23.50 3.50
N THR A 739 -10.30 -22.97 3.28
CA THR A 739 -10.51 -21.72 2.52
C THR A 739 -10.90 -20.52 3.39
N HIS A 740 -10.69 -20.59 4.69
CA HIS A 740 -10.90 -19.46 5.58
C HIS A 740 -10.00 -18.26 5.22
N GLN A 741 -10.60 -17.07 5.20
CA GLN A 741 -9.91 -15.81 4.95
C GLN A 741 -10.47 -14.72 5.87
N PHE A 742 -9.68 -14.23 6.83
CA PHE A 742 -10.10 -13.21 7.77
C PHE A 742 -9.03 -12.12 7.91
N ALA A 743 -9.50 -10.89 8.10
CA ALA A 743 -8.67 -9.76 8.49
C ALA A 743 -8.53 -9.70 10.02
N SER A 744 -7.50 -9.02 10.51
CA SER A 744 -7.24 -8.88 11.95
C SER A 744 -8.41 -8.25 12.71
N VAL A 745 -9.08 -7.27 12.13
CA VAL A 745 -10.24 -6.61 12.75
C VAL A 745 -11.42 -7.57 12.91
N GLN A 746 -11.60 -8.51 12.00
CA GLN A 746 -12.64 -9.54 12.09
C GLN A 746 -12.32 -10.55 13.20
N LEU A 747 -11.05 -10.96 13.32
CA LEU A 747 -10.59 -11.78 14.44
C LEU A 747 -10.72 -11.02 15.77
N ALA A 748 -10.48 -9.73 15.79
CA ALA A 748 -10.67 -8.90 16.99
C ALA A 748 -12.12 -8.88 17.44
N ARG A 749 -13.08 -8.79 16.51
CA ARG A 749 -14.51 -8.91 16.82
C ARG A 749 -14.83 -10.25 17.45
N TYR A 750 -14.34 -11.31 16.87
CA TYR A 750 -14.52 -12.67 17.36
C TYR A 750 -13.94 -12.84 18.77
N VAL A 751 -12.68 -12.44 19.00
CA VAL A 751 -12.05 -12.61 20.32
C VAL A 751 -12.69 -11.70 21.38
N THR A 752 -13.24 -10.55 20.99
CA THR A 752 -14.02 -9.69 21.88
C THR A 752 -15.25 -10.44 22.42
N ALA A 753 -15.95 -11.16 21.58
CA ALA A 753 -17.07 -11.99 21.98
C ALA A 753 -16.66 -13.20 22.82
N LEU A 754 -15.49 -13.78 22.58
CA LEU A 754 -14.92 -14.81 23.46
C LEU A 754 -14.63 -14.26 24.87
N ALA A 755 -14.08 -13.05 24.93
CA ALA A 755 -13.73 -12.41 26.19
C ALA A 755 -14.95 -12.08 27.06
N ASN A 756 -16.00 -11.54 26.44
CA ASN A 756 -17.21 -11.11 27.17
C ASN A 756 -18.31 -12.18 27.24
N ARG A 757 -18.02 -13.38 26.79
CA ARG A 757 -18.93 -14.54 26.85
C ARG A 757 -20.22 -14.37 26.06
N GLY A 758 -20.09 -13.86 24.83
CA GLY A 758 -21.16 -13.98 23.85
C GLY A 758 -21.80 -12.70 23.36
N THR A 759 -21.39 -11.54 23.84
CA THR A 759 -21.84 -10.28 23.23
C THR A 759 -21.01 -10.00 21.98
N VAL A 760 -21.64 -10.12 20.83
CA VAL A 760 -21.03 -9.81 19.54
C VAL A 760 -21.37 -8.36 19.16
N TYR A 761 -20.37 -7.50 19.20
CA TYR A 761 -20.54 -6.11 18.82
C TYR A 761 -20.31 -5.90 17.32
N ASP A 762 -20.99 -4.94 16.74
CA ASP A 762 -20.49 -4.23 15.59
C ASP A 762 -19.42 -3.27 16.11
N LEU A 763 -18.16 -3.51 15.77
CA LEU A 763 -17.06 -2.69 16.25
C LEU A 763 -17.21 -1.25 15.73
N SER A 764 -16.74 -0.28 16.50
CA SER A 764 -16.78 1.13 16.11
C SER A 764 -15.45 1.83 16.35
N LEU A 765 -15.09 2.71 15.42
CA LEU A 765 -13.96 3.64 15.51
C LEU A 765 -14.39 5.03 15.97
N ILE A 766 -15.71 5.31 16.01
CA ILE A 766 -16.26 6.63 16.34
C ILE A 766 -16.92 6.60 17.70
N ASP A 767 -16.51 7.52 18.55
CA ASP A 767 -17.07 7.73 19.89
C ASP A 767 -18.26 8.68 19.84
N LYS A 768 -18.06 9.86 19.29
CA LYS A 768 -19.10 10.89 19.22
C LYS A 768 -18.83 11.91 18.13
N GLU A 769 -19.87 12.68 17.84
CA GLU A 769 -19.87 13.85 16.96
C GLU A 769 -20.24 15.08 17.78
N THR A 770 -19.46 16.15 17.66
CA THR A 770 -19.72 17.43 18.32
C THR A 770 -19.78 18.54 17.28
N ASP A 771 -20.52 19.62 17.57
CA ASP A 771 -20.49 20.80 16.71
C ASP A 771 -19.19 21.61 16.90
N SER A 772 -19.02 22.65 16.11
CA SER A 772 -17.83 23.53 16.19
C SER A 772 -17.66 24.26 17.54
N GLN A 773 -18.67 24.23 18.39
CA GLN A 773 -18.66 24.81 19.74
C GLN A 773 -18.46 23.76 20.83
N GLY A 774 -18.30 22.49 20.45
CA GLY A 774 -18.10 21.38 21.35
C GLY A 774 -19.37 20.76 21.95
N ASN A 775 -20.57 21.16 21.48
CA ASN A 775 -21.82 20.55 21.93
C ASN A 775 -22.00 19.18 21.27
N LEU A 776 -22.49 18.21 22.06
CA LEU A 776 -22.78 16.87 21.56
C LEU A 776 -23.90 16.92 20.51
N VAL A 777 -23.61 16.42 19.30
CA VAL A 777 -24.56 16.25 18.21
C VAL A 777 -25.07 14.82 18.17
N LYS A 778 -24.17 13.85 18.24
CA LYS A 778 -24.52 12.41 18.21
C LYS A 778 -23.53 11.60 19.02
N ASP A 779 -24.05 10.63 19.74
CA ASP A 779 -23.28 9.61 20.45
C ASP A 779 -23.27 8.32 19.62
N TYR A 780 -22.08 7.71 19.45
CA TYR A 780 -21.86 6.51 18.65
C TYR A 780 -21.47 5.36 19.56
N SER A 781 -22.40 4.80 20.27
CA SER A 781 -22.15 3.56 21.03
C SER A 781 -22.13 2.37 20.07
N PRO A 782 -21.14 1.44 20.18
CA PRO A 782 -21.12 0.23 19.38
C PRO A 782 -22.41 -0.56 19.55
N ALA A 783 -23.00 -0.98 18.44
CA ALA A 783 -24.22 -1.77 18.45
C ALA A 783 -23.94 -3.21 18.84
N VAL A 784 -24.82 -3.82 19.61
CA VAL A 784 -24.82 -5.27 19.86
C VAL A 784 -25.45 -5.94 18.63
N ALA A 785 -24.64 -6.63 17.84
CA ALA A 785 -25.12 -7.36 16.66
C ALA A 785 -25.90 -8.62 17.06
N SER A 786 -25.42 -9.35 18.06
CA SER A 786 -26.08 -10.54 18.59
C SER A 786 -25.56 -10.88 19.99
N THR A 787 -26.31 -11.70 20.70
CA THR A 787 -25.91 -12.28 21.98
C THR A 787 -25.93 -13.81 21.83
N LEU A 788 -24.83 -14.46 22.18
CA LEU A 788 -24.68 -15.92 22.07
C LEU A 788 -25.04 -16.56 23.43
N ASP A 789 -26.06 -17.39 23.41
CA ASP A 789 -26.56 -18.06 24.60
C ASP A 789 -25.99 -19.49 24.69
N PHE A 790 -24.68 -19.61 24.91
CA PHE A 790 -24.02 -20.87 25.14
C PHE A 790 -24.03 -21.24 26.62
N GLN A 791 -23.87 -22.51 26.92
CA GLN A 791 -23.77 -22.98 28.31
C GLN A 791 -22.58 -22.32 29.00
N THR A 792 -22.75 -21.93 30.28
CA THR A 792 -21.68 -21.35 31.10
C THR A 792 -20.45 -22.27 31.13
N SER A 793 -20.65 -23.58 31.21
CA SER A 793 -19.59 -24.56 31.19
C SER A 793 -18.78 -24.59 29.88
N THR A 794 -19.43 -24.28 28.74
CA THR A 794 -18.73 -24.13 27.48
C THR A 794 -17.79 -22.93 27.53
N TRP A 795 -18.28 -21.76 27.98
CA TRP A 795 -17.44 -20.58 28.12
C TRP A 795 -16.28 -20.80 29.09
N ASP A 796 -16.57 -21.43 30.27
CA ASP A 796 -15.55 -21.75 31.25
C ASP A 796 -14.45 -22.64 30.68
N ALA A 797 -14.81 -23.68 29.96
CA ALA A 797 -13.84 -24.62 29.38
C ALA A 797 -12.96 -23.94 28.30
N VAL A 798 -13.57 -23.16 27.40
CA VAL A 798 -12.85 -22.49 26.33
C VAL A 798 -11.90 -21.42 26.87
N GLN A 799 -12.38 -20.57 27.77
CA GLN A 799 -11.55 -19.55 28.39
C GLN A 799 -10.45 -20.16 29.28
N GLN A 800 -10.72 -21.24 29.99
CA GLN A 800 -9.71 -21.96 30.74
C GLN A 800 -8.63 -22.56 29.83
N GLY A 801 -9.02 -23.15 28.69
CA GLY A 801 -8.08 -23.65 27.70
C GLY A 801 -7.17 -22.53 27.18
N MET A 802 -7.75 -21.37 26.86
CA MET A 802 -7.00 -20.18 26.41
C MET A 802 -6.08 -19.63 27.50
N ARG A 803 -6.50 -19.68 28.76
CA ARG A 803 -5.63 -19.32 29.90
C ARG A 803 -4.45 -20.28 30.01
N GLN A 804 -4.69 -21.57 29.89
CA GLN A 804 -3.65 -22.60 29.96
C GLN A 804 -2.67 -22.56 28.79
N VAL A 805 -3.04 -22.06 27.65
CA VAL A 805 -2.08 -21.74 26.56
C VAL A 805 -0.96 -20.83 27.09
N VAL A 806 -1.31 -19.83 27.88
CA VAL A 806 -0.35 -18.84 28.39
C VAL A 806 0.36 -19.34 29.64
N THR A 807 -0.26 -20.18 30.47
CA THR A 807 0.31 -20.64 31.75
C THR A 807 1.07 -21.96 31.67
N ASN A 808 0.71 -22.85 30.77
CA ASN A 808 1.19 -24.24 30.80
C ASN A 808 1.93 -24.64 29.51
N SER A 809 1.55 -24.09 28.36
CA SER A 809 2.19 -24.46 27.08
C SER A 809 3.55 -23.77 26.86
N SER A 810 4.21 -24.03 25.75
CA SER A 810 5.47 -23.35 25.38
C SER A 810 5.33 -21.84 25.26
N THR A 811 4.12 -21.32 25.04
CA THR A 811 3.80 -19.89 25.04
C THR A 811 4.05 -19.23 26.41
N LYS A 812 4.07 -20.01 27.49
CA LYS A 812 4.38 -19.51 28.83
C LYS A 812 5.67 -18.69 28.89
N ARG A 813 6.69 -19.10 28.14
CA ARG A 813 8.00 -18.42 28.11
C ARG A 813 7.87 -16.96 27.64
N VAL A 814 6.93 -16.69 26.73
CA VAL A 814 6.69 -15.34 26.23
C VAL A 814 6.15 -14.44 27.32
N PHE A 815 5.25 -14.95 28.18
CA PHE A 815 4.52 -14.17 29.18
C PHE A 815 5.15 -14.24 30.60
N ASP A 816 6.29 -14.91 30.72
CA ASP A 816 7.00 -14.93 31.99
C ASP A 816 7.32 -13.50 32.48
N GLY A 817 7.02 -13.23 33.74
CA GLY A 817 7.23 -11.92 34.37
C GLY A 817 6.15 -10.88 34.10
N LEU A 818 5.05 -11.23 33.43
CA LEU A 818 3.88 -10.38 33.28
C LEU A 818 2.84 -10.73 34.35
N ASP A 819 2.54 -9.79 35.22
CA ASP A 819 1.58 -10.00 36.33
C ASP A 819 0.12 -9.97 35.88
N VAL A 820 -0.16 -9.48 34.68
CA VAL A 820 -1.51 -9.50 34.11
C VAL A 820 -1.85 -10.90 33.62
N HIS A 821 -3.01 -11.41 34.02
CA HIS A 821 -3.48 -12.74 33.62
C HIS A 821 -4.07 -12.72 32.21
N VAL A 822 -3.26 -13.01 31.23
CA VAL A 822 -3.64 -13.10 29.83
C VAL A 822 -4.19 -14.49 29.51
N ALA A 823 -5.28 -14.55 28.75
CA ALA A 823 -5.76 -15.76 28.09
C ALA A 823 -5.64 -15.54 26.58
N GLY A 824 -5.18 -16.53 25.85
CA GLY A 824 -4.97 -16.35 24.42
C GLY A 824 -4.87 -17.65 23.63
N LYS A 825 -4.78 -17.51 22.34
CA LYS A 825 -4.59 -18.61 21.40
C LYS A 825 -3.61 -18.21 20.31
N THR A 826 -2.55 -18.97 20.18
CA THR A 826 -1.59 -18.87 19.09
C THR A 826 -2.18 -19.45 17.81
N GLY A 827 -1.74 -18.96 16.68
CA GLY A 827 -2.09 -19.48 15.37
C GLY A 827 -0.96 -19.33 14.39
N THR A 828 -0.82 -20.33 13.54
CA THR A 828 0.16 -20.34 12.46
C THR A 828 -0.54 -20.86 11.22
N ALA A 829 -0.29 -20.18 10.09
CA ALA A 829 -0.80 -20.59 8.81
C ALA A 829 0.34 -20.65 7.79
N GLN A 830 0.46 -21.76 7.10
CA GLN A 830 1.42 -21.93 6.02
C GLN A 830 0.77 -21.64 4.68
N GLU A 831 1.27 -20.64 3.98
CA GLU A 831 0.83 -20.31 2.61
C GLU A 831 1.84 -20.80 1.56
N SER A 832 3.14 -20.82 1.93
CA SER A 832 4.23 -21.22 1.04
C SER A 832 5.31 -21.95 1.82
N GLN A 833 5.94 -22.94 1.18
CA GLN A 833 7.14 -23.59 1.73
C GLN A 833 8.41 -22.74 1.57
N LYS A 834 8.35 -21.70 0.73
CA LYS A 834 9.48 -20.81 0.41
C LYS A 834 9.50 -19.54 1.27
N ARG A 835 8.48 -19.32 2.06
CA ARG A 835 8.35 -18.13 2.93
C ARG A 835 8.01 -18.58 4.35
N GLY A 836 8.35 -17.76 5.33
CA GLY A 836 7.97 -17.99 6.72
C GLY A 836 6.45 -18.09 6.88
N ASN A 837 6.00 -18.90 7.83
CA ASN A 837 4.58 -19.03 8.14
C ASN A 837 4.02 -17.70 8.66
N HIS A 838 2.72 -17.50 8.49
CA HIS A 838 2.02 -16.38 9.12
C HIS A 838 1.88 -16.63 10.62
N ALA A 839 2.11 -15.59 11.41
CA ALA A 839 2.05 -15.64 12.87
C ALA A 839 0.85 -14.85 13.38
N PHE A 840 0.03 -15.48 14.23
CA PHE A 840 -1.14 -14.88 14.83
C PHE A 840 -1.17 -15.10 16.33
N PHE A 841 -1.75 -14.15 17.04
CA PHE A 841 -2.12 -14.30 18.43
C PHE A 841 -3.40 -13.53 18.72
N ILE A 842 -4.42 -14.21 19.22
CA ILE A 842 -5.63 -13.61 19.75
C ILE A 842 -5.64 -13.75 21.25
N SER A 843 -6.07 -12.73 21.98
CA SER A 843 -6.00 -12.73 23.42
C SER A 843 -6.96 -11.74 24.07
N PHE A 844 -7.16 -11.91 25.34
CA PHE A 844 -7.84 -10.95 26.22
C PHE A 844 -7.25 -10.97 27.63
N ALA A 845 -7.46 -9.90 28.34
CA ALA A 845 -7.04 -9.77 29.72
C ALA A 845 -7.86 -8.70 30.48
N PRO A 846 -7.88 -8.71 31.81
CA PRO A 846 -7.50 -9.81 32.71
C PRO A 846 -8.42 -11.03 32.52
N TYR A 847 -7.89 -12.23 32.69
CA TYR A 847 -8.68 -13.46 32.51
C TYR A 847 -9.94 -13.49 33.40
N GLU A 848 -9.82 -13.04 34.65
CA GLU A 848 -10.90 -13.06 35.65
C GLU A 848 -12.03 -12.06 35.33
N ASN A 849 -11.70 -10.94 34.73
CA ASN A 849 -12.65 -9.89 34.34
C ASN A 849 -12.13 -9.15 33.11
N PRO A 850 -12.37 -9.69 31.92
CA PRO A 850 -11.80 -9.14 30.68
C PRO A 850 -12.16 -7.69 30.46
N GLU A 851 -11.14 -6.87 30.20
CA GLU A 851 -11.27 -5.45 29.89
C GLU A 851 -10.97 -5.18 28.42
N ILE A 852 -9.88 -5.76 27.90
CA ILE A 852 -9.43 -5.57 26.53
C ILE A 852 -9.13 -6.89 25.85
N SER A 853 -9.26 -6.87 24.52
CA SER A 853 -8.72 -7.89 23.64
C SER A 853 -7.54 -7.33 22.86
N VAL A 854 -6.57 -8.18 22.54
CA VAL A 854 -5.42 -7.84 21.69
C VAL A 854 -5.28 -8.91 20.63
N THR A 855 -5.40 -8.51 19.36
CA THR A 855 -5.27 -9.38 18.20
C THR A 855 -4.08 -8.94 17.38
N VAL A 856 -3.13 -9.83 17.13
CA VAL A 856 -1.89 -9.56 16.40
C VAL A 856 -1.77 -10.47 15.20
N SER A 857 -1.39 -9.90 14.05
CA SER A 857 -1.08 -10.62 12.82
C SER A 857 0.25 -10.15 12.26
N ILE A 858 1.15 -11.11 12.01
CA ILE A 858 2.44 -10.85 11.34
C ILE A 858 2.54 -11.79 10.14
N PRO A 859 2.11 -11.34 8.95
CA PRO A 859 2.31 -12.13 7.74
C PRO A 859 3.78 -12.52 7.56
N ASN A 860 4.03 -13.78 7.29
CA ASN A 860 5.39 -14.36 7.19
C ASN A 860 6.25 -14.15 8.45
N GLY A 861 5.63 -14.09 9.62
CA GLY A 861 6.27 -13.81 10.90
C GLY A 861 7.03 -14.99 11.52
N TYR A 862 7.11 -16.12 10.83
CA TYR A 862 7.76 -17.38 11.19
C TYR A 862 7.07 -18.17 12.28
N SER A 863 7.02 -17.64 13.49
CA SER A 863 6.45 -18.30 14.66
C SER A 863 5.40 -17.43 15.31
N SER A 864 4.33 -18.05 15.78
CA SER A 864 3.28 -17.38 16.57
C SER A 864 3.82 -16.77 17.87
N SER A 865 5.01 -17.18 18.34
CA SER A 865 5.68 -16.54 19.48
C SER A 865 5.97 -15.06 19.21
N ASN A 866 6.28 -14.68 17.98
CA ASN A 866 6.52 -13.29 17.63
C ASN A 866 5.25 -12.43 17.74
N ALA A 867 4.11 -12.98 17.36
CA ALA A 867 2.82 -12.31 17.57
C ALA A 867 2.44 -12.23 19.05
N ALA A 868 2.68 -13.29 19.80
CA ALA A 868 2.46 -13.30 21.26
C ALA A 868 3.36 -12.30 22.00
N MET A 869 4.61 -12.13 21.56
CA MET A 869 5.54 -11.13 22.10
C MET A 869 5.01 -9.70 21.90
N VAL A 870 4.46 -9.40 20.74
CA VAL A 870 3.80 -8.11 20.50
C VAL A 870 2.67 -7.90 21.50
N ALA A 871 1.79 -8.87 21.68
CA ALA A 871 0.68 -8.78 22.64
C ALA A 871 1.18 -8.57 24.06
N LYS A 872 2.22 -9.26 24.49
CA LYS A 872 2.86 -9.04 25.78
C LYS A 872 3.26 -7.59 25.99
N HIS A 873 3.94 -6.99 25.02
CA HIS A 873 4.38 -5.60 25.10
C HIS A 873 3.20 -4.62 25.12
N VAL A 874 2.13 -4.93 24.39
CA VAL A 874 0.89 -4.15 24.42
C VAL A 874 0.26 -4.18 25.82
N TYR A 875 0.13 -5.36 26.44
CA TYR A 875 -0.39 -5.49 27.79
C TYR A 875 0.50 -4.81 28.82
N ARG A 876 1.82 -4.93 28.69
CA ARG A 876 2.75 -4.23 29.59
C ARG A 876 2.54 -2.72 29.55
N TYR A 877 2.41 -2.17 28.37
CA TYR A 877 2.14 -0.75 28.24
C TYR A 877 0.77 -0.36 28.77
N PHE A 878 -0.27 -1.07 28.37
CA PHE A 878 -1.66 -0.76 28.75
C PHE A 878 -1.86 -0.78 30.27
N TYR A 879 -1.23 -1.71 30.96
CA TYR A 879 -1.34 -1.86 32.41
C TYR A 879 -0.25 -1.14 33.20
N GLY A 880 0.53 -0.29 32.57
CA GLY A 880 1.48 0.61 33.23
C GLY A 880 2.81 -0.01 33.65
N TYR A 881 3.15 -1.21 33.17
CA TYR A 881 4.47 -1.85 33.39
C TYR A 881 5.58 -1.32 32.49
N ALA A 882 5.24 -0.62 31.46
CA ALA A 882 6.15 0.08 30.57
C ALA A 882 5.57 1.44 30.16
N SER A 883 6.41 2.47 30.06
CA SER A 883 6.01 3.78 29.57
C SER A 883 6.09 3.86 28.06
N LEU A 884 5.44 4.86 27.46
CA LEU A 884 5.60 5.16 26.03
C LEU A 884 7.06 5.47 25.68
N ASP A 885 7.75 6.23 26.53
CA ASP A 885 9.17 6.55 26.33
C ASP A 885 10.06 5.30 26.33
N ASP A 886 9.78 4.32 27.18
CA ASP A 886 10.49 3.03 27.18
C ASP A 886 10.34 2.32 25.82
N ILE A 887 9.15 2.36 25.24
CA ILE A 887 8.89 1.78 23.91
C ILE A 887 9.61 2.57 22.82
N LEU A 888 9.50 3.89 22.83
CA LEU A 888 10.07 4.75 21.79
C LEU A 888 11.60 4.74 21.77
N ASN A 889 12.21 4.65 22.93
CA ASN A 889 13.67 4.74 23.09
C ASN A 889 14.38 3.37 23.04
N SER A 890 13.65 2.26 23.00
CA SER A 890 14.25 0.93 22.85
C SER A 890 14.63 0.65 21.39
N GLY A 891 15.54 -0.30 21.19
CA GLY A 891 15.86 -0.85 19.89
C GLY A 891 14.93 -2.03 19.54
N ALA A 892 15.36 -2.86 18.59
CA ALA A 892 14.66 -4.08 18.21
C ALA A 892 14.35 -4.97 19.43
N LEU A 893 13.13 -5.53 19.42
CA LEU A 893 12.68 -6.43 20.47
C LEU A 893 13.22 -7.85 20.24
N ASP A 894 13.31 -8.61 21.29
CA ASP A 894 13.62 -10.04 21.17
C ASP A 894 12.58 -10.76 20.33
N ALA A 895 13.05 -11.67 19.51
CA ALA A 895 12.21 -12.48 18.64
C ALA A 895 12.67 -13.94 18.69
N SER A 896 11.77 -14.84 18.34
CA SER A 896 12.08 -16.24 18.16
C SER A 896 11.36 -16.79 16.94
N ASN A 897 12.12 -17.41 16.04
CA ASN A 897 11.57 -18.10 14.89
C ASN A 897 11.37 -19.59 15.16
N GLU A 898 11.67 -20.03 16.38
CA GLU A 898 11.43 -21.42 16.80
C GLU A 898 9.93 -21.68 16.90
N ARG A 899 9.53 -22.87 16.47
CA ARG A 899 8.15 -23.32 16.61
C ARG A 899 7.76 -23.43 18.08
N ILE A 900 6.58 -22.93 18.39
CA ILE A 900 5.93 -23.14 19.67
C ILE A 900 4.61 -23.86 19.47
N ASN A 901 3.86 -24.03 20.56
CA ASN A 901 2.61 -24.75 20.61
C ASN A 901 1.65 -24.45 19.46
N GLY A 902 1.52 -25.38 18.54
CA GLY A 902 0.61 -25.29 17.40
C GLY A 902 1.17 -24.70 16.12
N ASP A 903 2.45 -24.31 16.08
CA ASP A 903 3.10 -23.79 14.89
C ASP A 903 3.29 -24.83 13.78
#